data_dfd1ecd46234976eefb297c28fa621f6
#
_entry.id   dfd1ecd46234976eefb297c28fa621f6
#
_cell.length_a   1.000
_cell.length_b   1.000
_cell.length_c   1.000
_cell.angle_alpha   90.00
_cell.angle_beta   90.00
_cell.angle_gamma   90.00
#
_symmetry.space_group_name_H-M   'P 1'
#
loop_
_entity.id
_entity.type
_entity.pdbx_description
1 polymer ?
#
loop_
_entity_poly.entity_id
_entity_poly.type
_entity_poly.pdbx_seq_one_letter_code
_entity_poly.pdbx_strand_id
1 'polypeptide(L)'
;MSADDRPIILITGASGNLGRTLAGALSADYRIVGLDREASEGDYPVLAADFGNGAAIELALTRVRERFGNRIASVLHLVAYFDGTGEDNPLYRSINVEGTRHLLRALQPFEVEQFVYASTMLVHQACRPGERIDEDQPLGPAYIYPQSKVEAEKVIAAEHGRVPYVILRLAGVYDEKGLIPTLAQQIARIHGREFQSYLYAGSTLTGQSLLHKEDLVDAFRRTVDRRAELPPGTALLIGEPDPMGYDAVQDEVGYLVHGATDWPTLRMPRRVAAAGAWALGKAEPLIPDAIDQGEEPAVRPYMAMMGNDHYALDIRRARKLLGWEPRHRLKDDLAAIVAELKRDPIGWYERHKIKPQPWAVTAHEEGANPETLRAEYENTRRSDYARYRWAHFVNIALGTWLLTSPPLLGVEEQAMVWSDVLSGAALVVLATIALSWQATWARYACGAVGFWLLFAPLIFWTTSGAAYLNDTLVGTLVIGFALALPPEPGVSPLAATSGPTVPPGWSYNPSAWTQRLPIIALALIGLYASRYLTGYQLEQLDGVWEPFFGGDPADPQNGTEEIITSPVAEAWPIPDGGLGAVTYLLEILTGAIGLRARWRTMPWLVVLFGLMIVPLSVTSISFVIIQPIVIGTWGTLTLIGAAAMLVQIPYAIDELIASLQFLKRRAQAGQNWLRVFFAGDTDERGTEPKAEAEAAADEFSRSPATVVKDMLGGGVSLPWNMALSGLIGAWLLFTRLTFGSTGTMANADHVIGFLVLTTLSIAAAEATRAVRYLNVALGVALLVTPFLFGAGAAATINSIACGLALIALSFPRGPIRQRYGTWQPWIV
;
A
#
# COMPACT_ATOMS: atom_id res chain seq x y z
N MET A 1 -50.37 22.83 33.65
CA MET A 1 -49.38 21.80 33.44
C MET A 1 -49.02 21.26 34.83
N SER A 2 -49.37 20.03 35.16
CA SER A 2 -48.91 19.39 36.42
C SER A 2 -47.39 19.34 36.42
N ALA A 3 -46.75 19.86 37.47
CA ALA A 3 -45.33 19.71 37.64
C ALA A 3 -45.03 18.21 37.66
N ASP A 4 -44.04 17.75 36.86
CA ASP A 4 -43.58 16.38 36.87
C ASP A 4 -42.83 16.17 38.22
N ASP A 5 -43.48 15.47 39.15
CA ASP A 5 -43.00 15.24 40.56
C ASP A 5 -41.98 14.12 40.64
N ARG A 6 -41.57 13.48 39.50
CA ARG A 6 -40.58 12.42 39.53
C ARG A 6 -39.22 12.95 40.01
N PRO A 7 -38.46 12.14 40.75
CA PRO A 7 -37.08 12.53 41.22
C PRO A 7 -36.16 12.83 40.03
N ILE A 8 -35.33 13.83 40.18
CA ILE A 8 -34.42 14.29 39.09
C ILE A 8 -33.18 13.44 39.07
N ILE A 9 -32.82 12.94 37.87
CA ILE A 9 -31.47 12.45 37.56
C ILE A 9 -30.77 13.43 36.65
N LEU A 10 -29.58 13.86 37.07
CA LEU A 10 -28.69 14.67 36.27
C LEU A 10 -27.65 13.79 35.59
N ILE A 11 -27.61 13.79 34.27
CA ILE A 11 -26.65 12.99 33.47
C ILE A 11 -25.65 13.92 32.79
N THR A 12 -24.37 13.80 33.10
CA THR A 12 -23.32 14.48 32.35
C THR A 12 -22.84 13.60 31.19
N GLY A 13 -22.57 14.19 30.03
CA GLY A 13 -22.34 13.42 28.81
C GLY A 13 -23.64 12.83 28.24
N ALA A 14 -24.73 13.55 28.42
CA ALA A 14 -26.09 13.11 28.15
C ALA A 14 -26.36 12.87 26.65
N SER A 15 -25.65 13.57 25.76
CA SER A 15 -25.75 13.41 24.30
C SER A 15 -24.89 12.25 23.76
N GLY A 16 -24.02 11.68 24.58
CA GLY A 16 -23.20 10.51 24.23
C GLY A 16 -24.00 9.21 24.14
N ASN A 17 -23.41 8.15 23.61
CA ASN A 17 -24.08 6.84 23.45
C ASN A 17 -24.62 6.30 24.80
N LEU A 18 -23.78 6.24 25.83
CA LEU A 18 -24.19 5.78 27.17
C LEU A 18 -25.20 6.73 27.82
N GLY A 19 -25.00 8.03 27.69
CA GLY A 19 -25.90 9.05 28.26
C GLY A 19 -27.32 8.91 27.71
N ARG A 20 -27.49 8.82 26.39
CA ARG A 20 -28.79 8.61 25.76
C ARG A 20 -29.42 7.29 26.14
N THR A 21 -28.65 6.23 26.20
CA THR A 21 -29.13 4.89 26.60
C THR A 21 -29.67 4.90 28.02
N LEU A 22 -28.93 5.47 28.97
CA LEU A 22 -29.35 5.57 30.38
C LEU A 22 -30.52 6.52 30.54
N ALA A 23 -30.51 7.67 29.84
CA ALA A 23 -31.63 8.60 29.86
C ALA A 23 -32.94 7.94 29.41
N GLY A 24 -32.90 7.23 28.27
CA GLY A 24 -34.08 6.48 27.78
C GLY A 24 -34.55 5.41 28.76
N ALA A 25 -33.62 4.63 29.32
CA ALA A 25 -33.96 3.56 30.26
C ALA A 25 -34.51 4.05 31.59
N LEU A 26 -34.09 5.23 32.08
CA LEU A 26 -34.51 5.78 33.38
C LEU A 26 -35.67 6.76 33.27
N SER A 27 -36.04 7.23 32.08
CA SER A 27 -37.06 8.25 31.86
C SER A 27 -38.50 7.87 32.30
N ALA A 28 -38.80 6.59 32.43
CA ALA A 28 -40.06 6.13 32.94
C ALA A 28 -40.30 6.48 34.42
N ASP A 29 -39.24 6.33 35.25
CA ASP A 29 -39.33 6.45 36.69
C ASP A 29 -38.77 7.78 37.21
N TYR A 30 -37.91 8.42 36.42
CA TYR A 30 -37.16 9.60 36.80
C TYR A 30 -37.31 10.73 35.77
N ARG A 31 -37.17 11.98 36.23
CA ARG A 31 -37.10 13.16 35.38
C ARG A 31 -35.64 13.36 35.00
N ILE A 32 -35.33 13.23 33.71
CA ILE A 32 -33.96 13.35 33.22
C ILE A 32 -33.60 14.77 32.86
N VAL A 33 -32.43 15.23 33.32
CA VAL A 33 -31.79 16.50 32.92
C VAL A 33 -30.37 16.20 32.48
N GLY A 34 -30.00 16.62 31.27
CA GLY A 34 -28.69 16.40 30.73
C GLY A 34 -27.77 17.60 30.84
N LEU A 35 -26.47 17.33 31.00
CA LEU A 35 -25.39 18.30 30.76
C LEU A 35 -24.45 17.73 29.69
N ASP A 36 -24.20 18.53 28.67
CA ASP A 36 -23.26 18.18 27.61
C ASP A 36 -22.66 19.45 26.99
N ARG A 37 -21.66 19.29 26.12
CA ARG A 37 -20.99 20.43 25.48
C ARG A 37 -21.97 21.29 24.66
N GLU A 38 -22.93 20.67 24.01
CA GLU A 38 -23.97 21.33 23.23
C GLU A 38 -25.35 21.13 23.87
N ALA A 39 -26.14 22.21 23.92
CA ALA A 39 -27.50 22.14 24.39
C ALA A 39 -28.41 21.48 23.35
N SER A 40 -29.37 20.68 23.78
CA SER A 40 -30.43 20.17 22.92
C SER A 40 -31.74 20.08 23.70
N GLU A 41 -32.87 20.25 22.98
CA GLU A 41 -34.22 20.03 23.50
C GLU A 41 -34.79 18.85 22.67
N GLY A 42 -34.77 17.67 23.23
CA GLY A 42 -35.32 16.46 22.67
C GLY A 42 -36.25 15.78 23.66
N ASP A 43 -36.17 14.47 23.80
CA ASP A 43 -36.97 13.70 24.78
C ASP A 43 -36.73 14.14 26.23
N TYR A 44 -35.61 14.78 26.50
CA TYR A 44 -35.24 15.42 27.76
C TYR A 44 -34.33 16.64 27.51
N PRO A 45 -34.38 17.67 28.39
CA PRO A 45 -33.56 18.85 28.26
C PRO A 45 -32.06 18.58 28.51
N VAL A 46 -31.21 19.03 27.61
CA VAL A 46 -29.73 19.02 27.76
C VAL A 46 -29.26 20.47 27.78
N LEU A 47 -28.59 20.87 28.85
CA LEU A 47 -28.00 22.20 28.99
C LEU A 47 -26.52 22.16 28.62
N ALA A 48 -26.06 23.23 27.96
CA ALA A 48 -24.66 23.35 27.57
C ALA A 48 -23.74 23.51 28.80
N ALA A 49 -22.76 22.62 28.89
CA ALA A 49 -21.72 22.62 29.91
C ALA A 49 -20.39 22.06 29.33
N ASP A 50 -19.42 22.92 29.17
CA ASP A 50 -18.05 22.50 28.81
C ASP A 50 -17.32 22.09 30.09
N PHE A 51 -16.97 20.80 30.19
CA PHE A 51 -16.29 20.24 31.34
C PHE A 51 -14.79 20.63 31.45
N GLY A 52 -14.24 21.20 30.38
CA GLY A 52 -12.94 21.87 30.44
C GLY A 52 -12.97 23.28 31.07
N ASN A 53 -14.17 23.81 31.41
CA ASN A 53 -14.38 25.15 31.92
C ASN A 53 -15.29 25.16 33.16
N GLY A 54 -14.72 25.41 34.33
CA GLY A 54 -15.46 25.40 35.58
C GLY A 54 -16.60 26.44 35.64
N ALA A 55 -16.43 27.63 35.04
CA ALA A 55 -17.47 28.65 35.02
C ALA A 55 -18.67 28.24 34.16
N ALA A 56 -18.43 27.47 33.07
CA ALA A 56 -19.50 26.90 32.25
C ALA A 56 -20.32 25.86 33.02
N ILE A 57 -19.67 25.03 33.83
CA ILE A 57 -20.35 24.06 34.72
C ILE A 57 -21.21 24.76 35.76
N GLU A 58 -20.67 25.80 36.45
CA GLU A 58 -21.42 26.57 37.44
C GLU A 58 -22.64 27.25 36.85
N LEU A 59 -22.49 27.84 35.66
CA LEU A 59 -23.61 28.49 34.95
C LEU A 59 -24.67 27.46 34.56
N ALA A 60 -24.28 26.30 34.04
CA ALA A 60 -25.19 25.23 33.67
C ALA A 60 -25.97 24.74 34.92
N LEU A 61 -25.30 24.47 36.03
CA LEU A 61 -25.95 24.05 37.27
C LEU A 61 -26.83 25.16 37.89
N THR A 62 -26.46 26.45 37.79
CA THR A 62 -27.33 27.56 38.17
C THR A 62 -28.65 27.50 37.40
N ARG A 63 -28.61 27.27 36.10
CA ARG A 63 -29.81 27.08 35.25
C ARG A 63 -30.61 25.85 35.62
N VAL A 64 -29.91 24.72 35.97
CA VAL A 64 -30.58 23.50 36.48
C VAL A 64 -31.40 23.86 37.74
N ARG A 65 -30.77 24.57 38.71
CA ARG A 65 -31.45 24.97 39.94
C ARG A 65 -32.66 25.88 39.72
N GLU A 66 -32.49 26.88 38.87
CA GLU A 66 -33.58 27.83 38.53
C GLU A 66 -34.74 27.14 37.80
N ARG A 67 -34.48 26.20 36.93
CA ARG A 67 -35.51 25.57 36.07
C ARG A 67 -36.11 24.28 36.67
N PHE A 68 -35.35 23.55 37.47
CA PHE A 68 -35.75 22.24 37.96
C PHE A 68 -35.70 22.08 39.47
N GLY A 69 -35.16 23.05 40.20
CA GLY A 69 -34.99 22.99 41.65
C GLY A 69 -33.62 22.52 42.12
N ASN A 70 -33.48 22.37 43.45
CA ASN A 70 -32.19 22.07 44.08
C ASN A 70 -32.03 20.62 44.57
N ARG A 71 -33.08 19.77 44.43
CA ARG A 71 -33.04 18.37 44.86
C ARG A 71 -32.75 17.44 43.67
N ILE A 72 -31.68 16.68 43.75
CA ILE A 72 -31.25 15.72 42.73
C ILE A 72 -31.13 14.34 43.38
N ALA A 73 -31.88 13.36 42.87
CA ALA A 73 -31.84 12.00 43.36
C ALA A 73 -30.50 11.31 43.02
N SER A 74 -30.03 11.45 41.81
CA SER A 74 -28.72 10.95 41.43
C SER A 74 -28.07 11.81 40.35
N VAL A 75 -26.75 12.00 40.43
CA VAL A 75 -25.92 12.55 39.36
C VAL A 75 -25.13 11.41 38.72
N LEU A 76 -25.39 11.13 37.46
CA LEU A 76 -24.64 10.15 36.69
C LEU A 76 -23.52 10.87 35.92
N HIS A 77 -22.30 10.76 36.42
CA HIS A 77 -21.17 11.45 35.82
C HIS A 77 -20.47 10.53 34.81
N LEU A 78 -20.78 10.72 33.50
CA LEU A 78 -20.32 9.90 32.39
C LEU A 78 -19.28 10.60 31.54
N VAL A 79 -19.17 11.95 31.64
CA VAL A 79 -18.21 12.72 30.83
C VAL A 79 -16.79 12.21 31.07
N ALA A 80 -16.13 11.90 29.96
CA ALA A 80 -14.69 11.63 29.96
C ALA A 80 -14.12 11.90 28.57
N TYR A 81 -12.90 12.42 28.55
CA TYR A 81 -12.09 12.42 27.34
C TYR A 81 -11.40 11.05 27.18
N PHE A 82 -11.47 10.50 25.99
CA PHE A 82 -10.80 9.27 25.60
C PHE A 82 -10.56 9.30 24.08
N ASP A 83 -9.32 9.22 23.62
CA ASP A 83 -8.95 9.25 22.20
C ASP A 83 -8.43 7.92 21.64
N GLY A 84 -8.15 6.95 22.50
CA GLY A 84 -7.65 5.63 22.08
C GLY A 84 -6.21 5.64 21.55
N THR A 85 -5.48 6.77 21.60
CA THR A 85 -4.10 6.86 21.11
C THR A 85 -3.10 6.31 22.12
N GLY A 86 -3.41 6.42 23.40
CA GLY A 86 -2.48 6.10 24.48
C GLY A 86 -1.44 7.21 24.72
N GLU A 87 -1.51 8.32 23.99
CA GLU A 87 -0.64 9.47 24.14
C GLU A 87 -1.12 10.43 25.23
N ASP A 88 -0.21 11.20 25.81
CA ASP A 88 -0.56 12.20 26.82
C ASP A 88 -1.21 13.42 26.13
N ASN A 89 -2.43 13.73 26.60
CA ASN A 89 -3.20 14.87 26.11
C ASN A 89 -3.70 15.69 27.32
N PRO A 90 -3.50 17.01 27.35
CA PRO A 90 -3.98 17.88 28.43
C PRO A 90 -5.47 17.74 28.73
N LEU A 91 -6.29 17.31 27.79
CA LEU A 91 -7.71 17.08 27.94
C LEU A 91 -8.04 15.95 28.94
N TYR A 92 -7.16 14.96 29.09
CA TYR A 92 -7.32 13.95 30.14
C TYR A 92 -7.37 14.57 31.53
N ARG A 93 -6.51 15.55 31.81
CA ARG A 93 -6.49 16.25 33.09
C ARG A 93 -7.61 17.28 33.20
N SER A 94 -7.77 18.13 32.16
CA SER A 94 -8.73 19.25 32.25
C SER A 94 -10.19 18.78 32.31
N ILE A 95 -10.56 17.71 31.57
CA ILE A 95 -11.94 17.19 31.50
C ILE A 95 -12.16 16.14 32.59
N ASN A 96 -11.31 15.08 32.65
CA ASN A 96 -11.58 13.95 33.53
C ASN A 96 -11.33 14.29 35.01
N VAL A 97 -10.33 15.09 35.31
CA VAL A 97 -9.93 15.40 36.70
C VAL A 97 -10.50 16.74 37.17
N GLU A 98 -10.13 17.83 36.48
CA GLU A 98 -10.57 19.17 36.88
C GLU A 98 -12.06 19.37 36.63
N GLY A 99 -12.59 18.86 35.51
CA GLY A 99 -14.03 18.89 35.24
C GLY A 99 -14.85 18.19 36.32
N THR A 100 -14.40 17.01 36.79
CA THR A 100 -15.02 16.30 37.92
C THR A 100 -14.95 17.14 39.21
N ARG A 101 -13.80 17.78 39.47
CA ARG A 101 -13.63 18.67 40.63
C ARG A 101 -14.58 19.86 40.59
N HIS A 102 -14.67 20.53 39.45
CA HIS A 102 -15.58 21.67 39.28
C HIS A 102 -17.04 21.25 39.43
N LEU A 103 -17.42 20.10 38.90
CA LEU A 103 -18.77 19.57 39.06
C LEU A 103 -19.11 19.34 40.54
N LEU A 104 -18.23 18.64 41.28
CA LEU A 104 -18.46 18.38 42.72
C LEU A 104 -18.60 19.67 43.53
N ARG A 105 -17.76 20.67 43.28
CA ARG A 105 -17.86 21.98 43.94
C ARG A 105 -19.15 22.69 43.59
N ALA A 106 -19.57 22.70 42.34
CA ALA A 106 -20.79 23.33 41.89
C ALA A 106 -22.06 22.58 42.37
N LEU A 107 -21.96 21.32 42.78
CA LEU A 107 -23.07 20.54 43.36
C LEU A 107 -23.27 20.77 44.86
N GLN A 108 -22.31 21.42 45.60
CA GLN A 108 -22.43 21.64 47.03
C GLN A 108 -23.70 22.44 47.48
N PRO A 109 -24.24 23.38 46.69
CA PRO A 109 -25.50 24.05 46.97
C PRO A 109 -26.75 23.23 46.78
N PHE A 110 -26.65 22.04 46.18
CA PHE A 110 -27.78 21.16 45.89
C PHE A 110 -27.95 20.08 46.98
N GLU A 111 -29.15 19.57 47.09
CA GLU A 111 -29.49 18.38 47.88
C GLU A 111 -29.34 17.16 46.97
N VAL A 112 -28.10 16.65 46.87
CA VAL A 112 -27.80 15.45 46.05
C VAL A 112 -27.83 14.20 46.93
N GLU A 113 -28.73 13.25 46.60
CA GLU A 113 -28.83 12.01 47.37
C GLU A 113 -27.72 11.03 46.97
N GLN A 114 -27.23 11.06 45.75
CA GLN A 114 -26.13 10.20 45.28
C GLN A 114 -25.38 10.82 44.07
N PHE A 115 -24.06 10.66 44.03
CA PHE A 115 -23.20 10.91 42.90
C PHE A 115 -22.62 9.59 42.40
N VAL A 116 -22.93 9.18 41.18
CA VAL A 116 -22.43 7.95 40.54
C VAL A 116 -21.39 8.31 39.52
N TYR A 117 -20.16 7.84 39.74
CA TYR A 117 -19.03 8.06 38.85
C TYR A 117 -18.78 6.83 37.98
N ALA A 118 -18.84 7.01 36.65
CA ALA A 118 -18.43 5.99 35.69
C ALA A 118 -16.90 5.96 35.57
N SER A 119 -16.27 5.07 36.33
CA SER A 119 -14.86 4.74 36.26
C SER A 119 -14.62 3.55 35.33
N THR A 120 -13.46 2.93 35.36
CA THR A 120 -13.07 1.79 34.54
C THR A 120 -12.38 0.71 35.36
N MET A 121 -12.51 -0.54 35.00
CA MET A 121 -11.75 -1.65 35.61
C MET A 121 -10.25 -1.48 35.42
N LEU A 122 -9.82 -0.77 34.36
CA LEU A 122 -8.42 -0.54 34.04
C LEU A 122 -7.66 0.34 35.04
N VAL A 123 -8.34 0.86 36.06
CA VAL A 123 -7.69 1.53 37.21
C VAL A 123 -6.88 0.56 38.06
N HIS A 124 -7.21 -0.74 38.00
CA HIS A 124 -6.48 -1.80 38.67
C HIS A 124 -5.29 -2.30 37.85
N GLN A 125 -4.35 -2.96 38.52
CA GLN A 125 -3.34 -3.76 37.86
C GLN A 125 -3.97 -4.99 37.22
N ALA A 126 -3.47 -5.40 36.05
CA ALA A 126 -3.86 -6.67 35.45
C ALA A 126 -3.49 -7.85 36.37
N CYS A 127 -4.35 -8.86 36.42
CA CYS A 127 -4.09 -10.10 37.14
C CYS A 127 -3.54 -11.19 36.18
N ARG A 128 -3.23 -12.35 36.73
CA ARG A 128 -2.84 -13.53 35.91
C ARG A 128 -4.09 -14.33 35.51
N PRO A 129 -4.05 -15.07 34.40
CA PRO A 129 -5.09 -16.04 34.11
C PRO A 129 -5.35 -17.00 35.27
N GLY A 130 -6.60 -17.12 35.69
CA GLY A 130 -7.02 -17.87 36.89
C GLY A 130 -7.15 -17.04 38.16
N GLU A 131 -6.67 -15.81 38.21
CA GLU A 131 -6.88 -14.86 39.28
C GLU A 131 -8.03 -13.89 38.93
N ARG A 132 -8.60 -13.22 39.95
CA ARG A 132 -9.63 -12.19 39.75
C ARG A 132 -9.28 -10.94 40.54
N ILE A 133 -9.66 -9.80 39.99
CA ILE A 133 -9.51 -8.49 40.58
C ILE A 133 -10.75 -8.21 41.44
N ASP A 134 -10.56 -7.81 42.67
CA ASP A 134 -11.60 -7.23 43.53
C ASP A 134 -11.39 -5.73 43.70
N GLU A 135 -12.39 -5.04 44.28
CA GLU A 135 -12.36 -3.59 44.42
C GLU A 135 -11.31 -3.06 45.42
N ASP A 136 -10.79 -3.91 46.30
CA ASP A 136 -9.83 -3.55 47.36
C ASP A 136 -8.38 -3.74 46.90
N GLN A 137 -8.15 -4.37 45.76
CA GLN A 137 -6.81 -4.49 45.20
C GLN A 137 -6.19 -3.12 44.84
N PRO A 138 -4.85 -2.98 44.95
CA PRO A 138 -4.18 -1.75 44.64
C PRO A 138 -4.48 -1.22 43.24
N LEU A 139 -4.70 0.07 43.13
CA LEU A 139 -4.82 0.78 41.86
C LEU A 139 -3.44 0.88 41.21
N GLY A 140 -3.32 0.51 39.95
CA GLY A 140 -2.07 0.53 39.19
C GLY A 140 -2.30 0.67 37.70
N PRO A 141 -2.83 1.83 37.25
CA PRO A 141 -3.22 2.05 35.87
C PRO A 141 -2.00 2.01 34.94
N ALA A 142 -2.10 1.30 33.81
CA ALA A 142 -0.99 1.05 32.90
C ALA A 142 -0.71 2.23 31.93
N TYR A 143 -1.70 3.09 31.65
CA TYR A 143 -1.58 4.18 30.67
C TYR A 143 -2.44 5.40 31.04
N ILE A 144 -2.36 6.46 30.26
CA ILE A 144 -2.84 7.81 30.62
C ILE A 144 -4.35 7.87 30.93
N TYR A 145 -5.20 7.18 30.17
CA TYR A 145 -6.65 7.20 30.39
C TYR A 145 -7.05 6.66 31.79
N PRO A 146 -6.71 5.40 32.16
CA PRO A 146 -7.04 4.92 33.50
C PRO A 146 -6.29 5.69 34.61
N GLN A 147 -5.11 6.30 34.33
CA GLN A 147 -4.43 7.20 35.27
C GLN A 147 -5.31 8.41 35.59
N SER A 148 -5.88 9.05 34.55
CA SER A 148 -6.81 10.18 34.74
C SER A 148 -8.07 9.78 35.51
N LYS A 149 -8.55 8.53 35.32
CA LYS A 149 -9.69 8.00 36.09
C LYS A 149 -9.35 7.77 37.56
N VAL A 150 -8.14 7.26 37.87
CA VAL A 150 -7.63 7.13 39.26
C VAL A 150 -7.51 8.50 39.91
N GLU A 151 -6.99 9.51 39.22
CA GLU A 151 -6.90 10.89 39.77
C GLU A 151 -8.29 11.46 40.04
N ALA A 152 -9.26 11.23 39.16
CA ALA A 152 -10.64 11.66 39.38
C ALA A 152 -11.29 10.92 40.57
N GLU A 153 -11.07 9.60 40.75
CA GLU A 153 -11.53 8.87 41.93
C GLU A 153 -10.95 9.49 43.24
N LYS A 154 -9.66 9.87 43.23
CA LYS A 154 -9.02 10.56 44.36
C LYS A 154 -9.63 11.93 44.63
N VAL A 155 -9.93 12.69 43.57
CA VAL A 155 -10.62 13.99 43.71
C VAL A 155 -12.01 13.80 44.31
N ILE A 156 -12.78 12.81 43.86
CA ILE A 156 -14.10 12.51 44.39
C ILE A 156 -13.99 12.14 45.87
N ALA A 157 -13.09 11.26 46.25
CA ALA A 157 -12.88 10.87 47.65
C ALA A 157 -12.47 12.01 48.55
N ALA A 158 -11.68 12.96 48.06
CA ALA A 158 -11.17 14.10 48.85
C ALA A 158 -12.13 15.31 48.87
N GLU A 159 -12.86 15.55 47.78
CA GLU A 159 -13.60 16.82 47.58
C GLU A 159 -15.12 16.65 47.42
N HIS A 160 -15.70 15.43 47.66
CA HIS A 160 -17.14 15.23 47.54
C HIS A 160 -17.97 16.07 48.55
N GLY A 161 -17.36 16.53 49.65
CA GLY A 161 -18.04 17.32 50.66
C GLY A 161 -19.17 16.55 51.32
N ARG A 162 -20.41 17.06 51.19
CA ARG A 162 -21.61 16.40 51.71
C ARG A 162 -22.33 15.51 50.70
N VAL A 163 -21.85 15.39 49.46
CA VAL A 163 -22.48 14.61 48.42
C VAL A 163 -22.07 13.15 48.57
N PRO A 164 -22.98 12.19 48.89
CA PRO A 164 -22.66 10.78 48.89
C PRO A 164 -22.29 10.30 47.50
N TYR A 165 -21.27 9.42 47.40
CA TYR A 165 -20.82 8.94 46.07
C TYR A 165 -20.65 7.43 45.98
N VAL A 166 -20.80 6.90 44.76
CA VAL A 166 -20.54 5.52 44.38
C VAL A 166 -19.69 5.54 43.10
N ILE A 167 -18.72 4.66 43.03
CA ILE A 167 -17.84 4.50 41.87
C ILE A 167 -18.18 3.18 41.20
N LEU A 168 -18.55 3.24 39.92
CA LEU A 168 -18.74 2.06 39.10
C LEU A 168 -17.51 1.89 38.19
N ARG A 169 -16.68 0.90 38.48
CA ARG A 169 -15.51 0.52 37.66
C ARG A 169 -15.97 -0.43 36.57
N LEU A 170 -16.31 0.13 35.44
CA LEU A 170 -16.93 -0.55 34.32
C LEU A 170 -15.90 -1.34 33.50
N ALA A 171 -16.28 -2.54 33.06
CA ALA A 171 -15.59 -3.28 32.01
C ALA A 171 -15.83 -2.65 30.63
N GLY A 172 -15.17 -3.18 29.60
CA GLY A 172 -15.34 -2.71 28.22
C GLY A 172 -16.76 -2.90 27.72
N VAL A 173 -17.42 -1.80 27.33
CA VAL A 173 -18.85 -1.85 26.96
C VAL A 173 -19.02 -2.28 25.52
N TYR A 174 -19.96 -3.20 25.25
CA TYR A 174 -20.32 -3.67 23.92
C TYR A 174 -21.82 -3.90 23.77
N ASP A 175 -22.27 -3.93 22.54
CA ASP A 175 -23.53 -4.50 22.09
C ASP A 175 -23.30 -5.17 20.72
N GLU A 176 -24.32 -5.72 20.07
CA GLU A 176 -24.19 -6.42 18.79
C GLU A 176 -23.71 -5.52 17.66
N LYS A 177 -23.88 -4.20 17.78
CA LYS A 177 -23.53 -3.20 16.77
C LYS A 177 -22.32 -2.35 17.12
N GLY A 178 -22.00 -2.23 18.40
CA GLY A 178 -20.94 -1.37 18.91
C GLY A 178 -19.96 -2.15 19.79
N LEU A 179 -18.72 -2.33 19.36
CA LEU A 179 -17.70 -3.08 20.07
C LEU A 179 -16.59 -2.17 20.57
N ILE A 180 -15.85 -2.64 21.57
CA ILE A 180 -14.58 -2.00 21.93
C ILE A 180 -13.59 -2.15 20.77
N PRO A 181 -12.69 -1.17 20.53
CA PRO A 181 -11.81 -1.16 19.37
C PRO A 181 -10.96 -2.44 19.21
N THR A 182 -10.46 -2.99 20.31
CA THR A 182 -9.63 -4.20 20.29
C THR A 182 -10.38 -5.43 19.77
N LEU A 183 -11.62 -5.63 20.22
CA LEU A 183 -12.47 -6.73 19.78
C LEU A 183 -12.92 -6.54 18.33
N ALA A 184 -13.32 -5.32 17.96
CA ALA A 184 -13.70 -5.00 16.58
C ALA A 184 -12.56 -5.26 15.59
N GLN A 185 -11.34 -4.82 15.92
CA GLN A 185 -10.13 -5.07 15.13
C GLN A 185 -9.81 -6.57 15.02
N GLN A 186 -9.97 -7.33 16.10
CA GLN A 186 -9.76 -8.78 16.11
C GLN A 186 -10.72 -9.48 15.15
N ILE A 187 -12.02 -9.16 15.25
CA ILE A 187 -13.07 -9.71 14.38
C ILE A 187 -12.82 -9.31 12.91
N ALA A 188 -12.50 -8.05 12.64
CA ALA A 188 -12.24 -7.56 11.29
C ALA A 188 -11.07 -8.29 10.61
N ARG A 189 -9.97 -8.50 11.33
CA ARG A 189 -8.78 -9.21 10.81
C ARG A 189 -9.07 -10.68 10.52
N ILE A 190 -9.85 -11.34 11.37
CA ILE A 190 -10.30 -12.73 11.12
C ILE A 190 -11.23 -12.76 9.92
N HIS A 191 -12.19 -11.84 9.85
CA HIS A 191 -13.15 -11.75 8.75
C HIS A 191 -12.47 -11.56 7.40
N GLY A 192 -11.44 -10.69 7.33
CA GLY A 192 -10.62 -10.46 6.14
C GLY A 192 -9.53 -11.52 5.91
N ARG A 193 -9.33 -12.46 6.81
CA ARG A 193 -8.18 -13.40 6.81
C ARG A 193 -6.84 -12.70 6.63
N GLU A 194 -6.69 -11.56 7.29
CA GLU A 194 -5.44 -10.81 7.26
C GLU A 194 -4.32 -11.60 7.94
N PHE A 195 -3.10 -11.46 7.44
CA PHE A 195 -1.93 -12.12 8.03
C PHE A 195 -1.77 -11.79 9.52
N GLN A 196 -2.11 -10.56 9.91
CA GLN A 196 -2.08 -10.12 11.30
C GLN A 196 -3.03 -10.91 12.22
N SER A 197 -4.09 -11.53 11.70
CA SER A 197 -4.99 -12.37 12.49
C SER A 197 -4.33 -13.64 13.01
N TYR A 198 -3.21 -14.05 12.41
CA TYR A 198 -2.43 -15.22 12.81
C TYR A 198 -1.29 -14.89 13.78
N LEU A 199 -1.12 -13.61 14.14
CA LEU A 199 -0.05 -13.15 15.01
C LEU A 199 -0.60 -12.54 16.29
N TYR A 200 -0.03 -12.90 17.44
CA TYR A 200 -0.38 -12.28 18.71
C TYR A 200 0.85 -11.98 19.57
N ALA A 201 0.86 -10.78 20.14
CA ALA A 201 1.95 -10.29 20.99
C ALA A 201 1.64 -10.56 22.45
N GLY A 202 1.90 -11.76 22.92
CA GLY A 202 1.70 -12.08 24.33
C GLY A 202 1.08 -13.47 24.58
N SER A 203 0.38 -13.61 25.71
CA SER A 203 -0.31 -14.85 26.08
C SER A 203 -1.71 -14.89 25.48
N THR A 204 -2.02 -15.92 24.72
CA THR A 204 -3.36 -16.11 24.15
C THR A 204 -4.42 -16.51 25.18
N LEU A 205 -3.99 -16.87 26.39
CA LEU A 205 -4.88 -17.20 27.52
C LEU A 205 -5.41 -15.95 28.24
N THR A 206 -4.85 -14.78 27.95
CA THR A 206 -5.31 -13.53 28.56
C THR A 206 -6.59 -13.05 27.88
N GLY A 207 -7.45 -12.39 28.64
CA GLY A 207 -8.69 -11.80 28.17
C GLY A 207 -9.09 -10.62 29.04
N GLN A 208 -10.02 -9.83 28.55
CA GLN A 208 -10.56 -8.67 29.26
C GLN A 208 -12.05 -8.88 29.52
N SER A 209 -12.46 -8.62 30.75
CA SER A 209 -13.88 -8.55 31.11
C SER A 209 -14.61 -7.55 30.23
N LEU A 210 -15.79 -7.92 29.78
CA LEU A 210 -16.65 -7.08 28.96
C LEU A 210 -17.99 -6.87 29.69
N LEU A 211 -18.74 -5.89 29.24
CA LEU A 211 -20.03 -5.51 29.81
C LEU A 211 -21.02 -5.21 28.70
N HIS A 212 -22.03 -6.05 28.58
CA HIS A 212 -23.09 -5.77 27.61
C HIS A 212 -23.86 -4.53 28.02
N LYS A 213 -24.29 -3.75 27.04
CA LYS A 213 -24.98 -2.48 27.26
C LYS A 213 -26.26 -2.59 28.06
N GLU A 214 -27.01 -3.68 27.92
CA GLU A 214 -28.22 -3.92 28.73
C GLU A 214 -27.87 -4.17 30.20
N ASP A 215 -26.81 -4.93 30.47
CA ASP A 215 -26.33 -5.20 31.81
C ASP A 215 -25.74 -3.96 32.48
N LEU A 216 -25.12 -3.06 31.71
CA LEU A 216 -24.72 -1.74 32.17
C LEU A 216 -25.93 -0.92 32.62
N VAL A 217 -27.00 -0.89 31.81
CA VAL A 217 -28.24 -0.19 32.16
C VAL A 217 -28.83 -0.73 33.45
N ASP A 218 -28.89 -2.05 33.59
CA ASP A 218 -29.39 -2.70 34.83
C ASP A 218 -28.53 -2.34 36.05
N ALA A 219 -27.21 -2.30 35.90
CA ALA A 219 -26.29 -1.90 36.98
C ALA A 219 -26.54 -0.44 37.42
N PHE A 220 -26.63 0.49 36.48
CA PHE A 220 -26.94 1.88 36.81
C PHE A 220 -28.33 2.06 37.43
N ARG A 221 -29.34 1.41 36.86
CA ARG A 221 -30.70 1.45 37.41
C ARG A 221 -30.73 0.99 38.86
N ARG A 222 -30.14 -0.18 39.16
CA ARG A 222 -30.06 -0.70 40.53
C ARG A 222 -29.26 0.20 41.47
N THR A 223 -28.20 0.81 40.96
CA THR A 223 -27.41 1.77 41.73
C THR A 223 -28.24 2.99 42.13
N VAL A 224 -29.03 3.53 41.20
CA VAL A 224 -29.92 4.66 41.43
C VAL A 224 -31.08 4.27 42.35
N ASP A 225 -31.73 3.14 42.09
CA ASP A 225 -32.89 2.69 42.88
C ASP A 225 -32.52 2.39 44.34
N ARG A 226 -31.31 1.87 44.58
CA ARG A 226 -30.78 1.53 45.92
C ARG A 226 -29.90 2.65 46.53
N ARG A 227 -30.00 3.88 46.03
CA ARG A 227 -29.12 4.98 46.45
C ARG A 227 -29.14 5.26 47.95
N ALA A 228 -30.25 5.02 48.63
CA ALA A 228 -30.36 5.18 50.06
C ALA A 228 -29.75 4.01 50.88
N GLU A 229 -29.53 2.85 50.24
CA GLU A 229 -29.02 1.63 50.88
C GLU A 229 -27.48 1.50 50.71
N LEU A 230 -26.92 2.16 49.70
CA LEU A 230 -25.50 2.06 49.38
C LEU A 230 -24.65 2.92 50.31
N PRO A 231 -23.65 2.33 50.97
CA PRO A 231 -22.74 3.11 51.79
C PRO A 231 -21.98 4.16 50.91
N PRO A 232 -21.84 5.40 51.37
CA PRO A 232 -21.02 6.41 50.70
C PRO A 232 -19.59 5.91 50.52
N GLY A 233 -18.99 6.22 49.36
CA GLY A 233 -17.62 5.79 49.04
C GLY A 233 -17.51 4.34 48.53
N THR A 234 -18.65 3.69 48.24
CA THR A 234 -18.63 2.33 47.66
C THR A 234 -18.08 2.33 46.26
N ALA A 235 -17.06 1.50 46.01
CA ALA A 235 -16.61 1.13 44.64
C ALA A 235 -17.17 -0.25 44.26
N LEU A 236 -17.58 -0.41 43.02
CA LEU A 236 -18.14 -1.65 42.46
C LEU A 236 -17.50 -1.96 41.12
N LEU A 237 -17.09 -3.21 40.94
CA LEU A 237 -16.67 -3.75 39.66
C LEU A 237 -17.90 -4.29 38.87
N ILE A 238 -18.09 -3.78 37.66
CA ILE A 238 -19.25 -4.08 36.82
C ILE A 238 -18.75 -4.65 35.48
N GLY A 239 -18.95 -5.92 35.25
CA GLY A 239 -18.53 -6.65 34.05
C GLY A 239 -18.73 -8.15 34.20
N GLU A 240 -18.50 -8.90 33.16
CA GLU A 240 -18.54 -10.38 33.24
C GLU A 240 -17.34 -10.90 34.07
N PRO A 241 -17.55 -11.90 34.93
CA PRO A 241 -16.51 -12.37 35.83
C PRO A 241 -15.46 -13.23 35.13
N ASP A 242 -15.81 -13.91 34.06
CA ASP A 242 -15.00 -14.90 33.35
C ASP A 242 -14.79 -14.46 31.90
N PRO A 243 -13.77 -13.64 31.61
CA PRO A 243 -13.51 -13.16 30.25
C PRO A 243 -13.02 -14.30 29.35
N MET A 244 -13.41 -14.26 28.08
CA MET A 244 -12.84 -15.16 27.08
C MET A 244 -11.37 -14.84 26.86
N GLY A 245 -10.51 -15.86 26.75
CA GLY A 245 -9.13 -15.72 26.31
C GLY A 245 -9.06 -15.30 24.84
N TYR A 246 -7.94 -14.71 24.47
CA TYR A 246 -7.73 -14.24 23.08
C TYR A 246 -7.88 -15.39 22.06
N ASP A 247 -7.33 -16.59 22.37
CA ASP A 247 -7.45 -17.78 21.53
C ASP A 247 -8.92 -18.22 21.41
N ALA A 248 -9.67 -18.26 22.51
CA ALA A 248 -11.08 -18.67 22.48
C ALA A 248 -11.94 -17.73 21.60
N VAL A 249 -11.64 -16.41 21.61
CA VAL A 249 -12.30 -15.46 20.70
C VAL A 249 -11.88 -15.72 19.25
N GLN A 250 -10.57 -15.98 19.00
CA GLN A 250 -10.05 -16.30 17.66
C GLN A 250 -10.76 -17.54 17.08
N ASP A 251 -10.83 -18.61 17.86
CA ASP A 251 -11.42 -19.87 17.43
C ASP A 251 -12.92 -19.74 17.17
N GLU A 252 -13.66 -19.11 18.08
CA GLU A 252 -15.10 -18.91 17.92
C GLU A 252 -15.43 -18.01 16.71
N VAL A 253 -14.76 -16.88 16.57
CA VAL A 253 -14.96 -15.99 15.41
C VAL A 253 -14.51 -16.70 14.12
N GLY A 254 -13.38 -17.41 14.14
CA GLY A 254 -12.90 -18.21 13.03
C GLY A 254 -13.90 -19.27 12.59
N TYR A 255 -14.54 -19.94 13.55
CA TYR A 255 -15.62 -20.89 13.29
C TYR A 255 -16.86 -20.22 12.72
N LEU A 256 -17.33 -19.16 13.35
CA LEU A 256 -18.55 -18.43 12.94
C LEU A 256 -18.41 -17.79 11.56
N VAL A 257 -17.21 -17.30 11.22
CA VAL A 257 -17.00 -16.63 9.93
C VAL A 257 -16.61 -17.61 8.82
N HIS A 258 -15.69 -18.53 9.10
CA HIS A 258 -15.04 -19.36 8.10
C HIS A 258 -15.27 -20.87 8.25
N GLY A 259 -15.95 -21.31 9.31
CA GLY A 259 -16.11 -22.74 9.62
C GLY A 259 -14.81 -23.43 10.09
N ALA A 260 -13.80 -22.66 10.50
CA ALA A 260 -12.53 -23.20 10.98
C ALA A 260 -12.64 -23.61 12.44
N THR A 261 -12.31 -24.85 12.76
CA THR A 261 -12.40 -25.38 14.12
C THR A 261 -11.34 -24.81 15.06
N ASP A 262 -10.15 -24.53 14.52
CA ASP A 262 -9.04 -23.91 15.24
C ASP A 262 -8.48 -22.78 14.38
N TRP A 263 -8.27 -21.61 14.98
CA TRP A 263 -7.62 -20.48 14.28
C TRP A 263 -6.13 -20.46 14.61
N PRO A 264 -5.23 -20.73 13.65
CA PRO A 264 -3.81 -20.85 13.94
C PRO A 264 -3.23 -19.50 14.39
N THR A 265 -2.81 -19.41 15.65
CA THR A 265 -2.25 -18.18 16.23
C THR A 265 -0.79 -18.39 16.64
N LEU A 266 0.13 -17.71 15.97
CA LEU A 266 1.55 -17.69 16.29
C LEU A 266 1.83 -16.61 17.34
N ARG A 267 2.40 -17.01 18.48
CA ARG A 267 2.79 -16.09 19.55
C ARG A 267 4.13 -15.44 19.24
N MET A 268 4.17 -14.11 19.32
CA MET A 268 5.40 -13.35 19.18
C MET A 268 5.85 -12.76 20.53
N PRO A 269 7.17 -12.66 20.79
CA PRO A 269 7.68 -11.91 21.93
C PRO A 269 7.21 -10.44 21.87
N ARG A 270 6.66 -9.92 22.98
CA ARG A 270 6.13 -8.53 23.06
C ARG A 270 7.12 -7.46 22.60
N ARG A 271 8.41 -7.64 22.93
CA ARG A 271 9.46 -6.69 22.51
C ARG A 271 9.60 -6.62 20.99
N VAL A 272 9.48 -7.75 20.31
CA VAL A 272 9.52 -7.83 18.83
C VAL A 272 8.28 -7.18 18.23
N ALA A 273 7.11 -7.48 18.78
CA ALA A 273 5.85 -6.88 18.34
C ALA A 273 5.81 -5.35 18.59
N ALA A 274 6.26 -4.90 19.76
CA ALA A 274 6.35 -3.47 20.09
C ALA A 274 7.37 -2.74 19.21
N ALA A 275 8.52 -3.35 18.91
CA ALA A 275 9.49 -2.80 17.98
C ALA A 275 8.93 -2.72 16.55
N GLY A 276 8.20 -3.75 16.11
CA GLY A 276 7.49 -3.73 14.83
C GLY A 276 6.43 -2.65 14.75
N ALA A 277 5.59 -2.51 15.77
CA ALA A 277 4.57 -1.47 15.85
C ALA A 277 5.18 -0.06 15.92
N TRP A 278 6.29 0.10 16.63
CA TRP A 278 7.03 1.36 16.66
C TRP A 278 7.64 1.70 15.30
N ALA A 279 8.25 0.72 14.62
CA ALA A 279 8.82 0.92 13.29
C ALA A 279 7.74 1.30 12.26
N LEU A 280 6.57 0.64 12.31
CA LEU A 280 5.41 0.99 11.48
C LEU A 280 4.90 2.41 11.79
N GLY A 281 4.76 2.77 13.06
CA GLY A 281 4.36 4.12 13.46
C GLY A 281 5.38 5.21 13.10
N LYS A 282 6.69 4.88 12.97
CA LYS A 282 7.70 5.79 12.44
C LYS A 282 7.72 5.86 10.91
N ALA A 283 7.33 4.79 10.25
CA ALA A 283 7.22 4.74 8.79
C ALA A 283 5.92 5.40 8.30
N GLU A 284 4.87 5.40 9.10
CA GLU A 284 3.55 5.96 8.76
C GLU A 284 3.62 7.43 8.33
N PRO A 285 4.30 8.38 9.01
CA PRO A 285 4.43 9.75 8.53
C PRO A 285 5.24 9.89 7.23
N LEU A 286 5.99 8.85 6.83
CA LEU A 286 6.71 8.79 5.56
C LEU A 286 5.83 8.22 4.43
N ILE A 287 4.72 7.59 4.79
CA ILE A 287 3.72 7.11 3.84
C ILE A 287 2.74 8.28 3.62
N PRO A 288 2.66 8.85 2.40
CA PRO A 288 1.71 9.92 2.14
C PRO A 288 0.28 9.48 2.49
N ASP A 289 -0.50 10.34 3.17
CA ASP A 289 -1.93 10.10 3.51
C ASP A 289 -2.77 9.66 2.30
N ALA A 290 -2.27 9.93 1.09
CA ALA A 290 -2.86 9.47 -0.14
C ALA A 290 -2.69 7.95 -0.38
N ILE A 291 -1.75 7.27 0.28
CA ILE A 291 -1.53 5.81 0.16
C ILE A 291 -2.35 5.06 1.20
N ASP A 292 -2.30 5.49 2.45
CA ASP A 292 -2.97 4.83 3.58
C ASP A 292 -4.27 5.52 4.01
N GLN A 293 -4.62 6.66 3.38
CA GLN A 293 -5.79 7.49 3.68
C GLN A 293 -5.75 8.08 5.11
N GLY A 294 -4.56 8.27 5.66
CA GLY A 294 -4.36 8.73 7.04
C GLY A 294 -4.79 7.65 8.06
N GLU A 295 -4.77 6.38 7.68
CA GLU A 295 -5.08 5.28 8.59
C GLU A 295 -3.96 5.14 9.61
N GLU A 296 -4.29 5.41 10.86
CA GLU A 296 -3.41 5.10 11.97
C GLU A 296 -3.17 3.58 12.08
N PRO A 297 -1.94 3.14 12.43
CA PRO A 297 -1.65 1.72 12.58
C PRO A 297 -2.65 1.02 13.50
N ALA A 298 -3.26 -0.06 13.03
CA ALA A 298 -4.28 -0.82 13.74
C ALA A 298 -3.77 -1.38 15.10
N VAL A 299 -2.47 -1.62 15.23
CA VAL A 299 -1.80 -2.06 16.46
C VAL A 299 -0.83 -0.98 16.90
N ARG A 300 -1.16 -0.28 17.96
CA ARG A 300 -0.28 0.72 18.58
C ARG A 300 0.71 0.07 19.54
N PRO A 301 1.89 0.66 19.78
CA PRO A 301 2.90 0.09 20.67
C PRO A 301 2.37 -0.24 22.08
N TYR A 302 1.51 0.60 22.64
CA TYR A 302 0.92 0.35 23.96
C TYR A 302 -0.03 -0.87 23.96
N MET A 303 -0.77 -1.11 22.88
CA MET A 303 -1.64 -2.29 22.75
C MET A 303 -0.81 -3.59 22.71
N ALA A 304 0.33 -3.57 22.00
CA ALA A 304 1.25 -4.71 22.01
C ALA A 304 1.86 -4.96 23.40
N MET A 305 2.09 -3.92 24.18
CA MET A 305 2.57 -4.03 25.57
C MET A 305 1.52 -4.61 26.52
N MET A 306 0.23 -4.36 26.27
CA MET A 306 -0.91 -4.90 27.05
C MET A 306 -1.28 -6.35 26.69
N GLY A 307 -0.63 -6.97 25.71
CA GLY A 307 -0.99 -8.31 25.24
C GLY A 307 -0.91 -9.45 26.28
N ASN A 308 -0.35 -9.18 27.47
CA ASN A 308 -0.36 -10.11 28.60
C ASN A 308 -1.31 -9.67 29.72
N ASP A 309 -2.02 -8.57 29.56
CA ASP A 309 -2.89 -8.05 30.60
C ASP A 309 -4.20 -8.86 30.64
N HIS A 310 -4.51 -9.38 31.81
CA HIS A 310 -5.72 -10.16 32.06
C HIS A 310 -6.56 -9.42 33.09
N TYR A 311 -7.84 -9.22 32.75
CA TYR A 311 -8.80 -8.53 33.62
C TYR A 311 -10.02 -9.42 33.82
N ALA A 312 -9.97 -10.32 34.80
CA ALA A 312 -11.11 -11.06 35.29
C ALA A 312 -11.62 -10.41 36.59
N LEU A 313 -12.91 -10.27 36.77
CA LEU A 313 -13.50 -9.46 37.82
C LEU A 313 -14.15 -10.33 38.92
N ASP A 314 -13.93 -9.98 40.16
CA ASP A 314 -14.72 -10.49 41.27
C ASP A 314 -15.91 -9.54 41.53
N ILE A 315 -17.05 -9.92 41.05
CA ILE A 315 -18.28 -9.12 41.13
C ILE A 315 -19.12 -9.42 42.38
N ARG A 316 -18.58 -10.11 43.38
CA ARG A 316 -19.33 -10.49 44.58
C ARG A 316 -19.89 -9.28 45.34
N ARG A 317 -19.16 -8.15 45.35
CA ARG A 317 -19.64 -6.91 45.98
C ARG A 317 -20.85 -6.32 45.24
N ALA A 318 -20.80 -6.23 43.91
CA ALA A 318 -21.95 -5.80 43.11
C ALA A 318 -23.15 -6.71 43.28
N ARG A 319 -22.93 -8.03 43.27
CA ARG A 319 -23.98 -9.03 43.57
C ARG A 319 -24.61 -8.84 44.92
N LYS A 320 -23.80 -8.63 45.98
CA LYS A 320 -24.28 -8.44 47.36
C LYS A 320 -25.02 -7.12 47.56
N LEU A 321 -24.51 -6.02 47.06
CA LEU A 321 -25.06 -4.68 47.33
C LEU A 321 -26.15 -4.27 46.33
N LEU A 322 -26.02 -4.62 45.07
CA LEU A 322 -27.00 -4.29 44.03
C LEU A 322 -27.94 -5.43 43.70
N GLY A 323 -27.65 -6.68 44.10
CA GLY A 323 -28.29 -7.85 43.54
C GLY A 323 -28.08 -7.97 42.04
N TRP A 324 -27.00 -7.42 41.55
CA TRP A 324 -26.69 -7.35 40.12
C TRP A 324 -25.81 -8.53 39.69
N GLU A 325 -26.14 -9.11 38.53
CA GLU A 325 -25.38 -10.13 37.85
C GLU A 325 -25.55 -9.95 36.33
N PRO A 326 -24.47 -10.09 35.55
CA PRO A 326 -24.57 -9.93 34.09
C PRO A 326 -25.39 -11.09 33.50
N ARG A 327 -26.27 -10.76 32.57
CA ARG A 327 -27.14 -11.74 31.86
C ARG A 327 -26.47 -12.10 30.52
N HIS A 328 -25.71 -11.20 29.96
CA HIS A 328 -24.98 -11.35 28.70
C HIS A 328 -23.54 -11.73 28.96
N ARG A 329 -23.01 -12.57 28.09
CA ARG A 329 -21.61 -12.96 28.07
C ARG A 329 -21.11 -12.90 26.64
N LEU A 330 -19.89 -12.40 26.44
CA LEU A 330 -19.30 -12.30 25.11
C LEU A 330 -19.40 -13.62 24.34
N LYS A 331 -19.14 -14.75 25.01
CA LYS A 331 -19.21 -16.10 24.41
C LYS A 331 -20.55 -16.40 23.76
N ASP A 332 -21.63 -15.99 24.42
CA ASP A 332 -22.99 -16.28 23.98
C ASP A 332 -23.46 -15.29 22.89
N ASP A 333 -22.89 -14.06 22.90
CA ASP A 333 -23.28 -12.97 22.01
C ASP A 333 -22.46 -12.92 20.72
N LEU A 334 -21.29 -13.60 20.64
CA LEU A 334 -20.42 -13.58 19.47
C LEU A 334 -21.14 -13.98 18.17
N ALA A 335 -22.04 -14.95 18.25
CA ALA A 335 -22.83 -15.39 17.09
C ALA A 335 -23.72 -14.24 16.53
N ALA A 336 -24.34 -13.44 17.41
CA ALA A 336 -25.15 -12.29 17.02
C ALA A 336 -24.29 -11.15 16.46
N ILE A 337 -23.13 -10.88 17.07
CA ILE A 337 -22.16 -9.89 16.62
C ILE A 337 -21.65 -10.23 15.20
N VAL A 338 -21.27 -11.49 14.95
CA VAL A 338 -20.82 -11.95 13.64
C VAL A 338 -21.95 -11.94 12.62
N ALA A 339 -23.18 -12.25 13.04
CA ALA A 339 -24.35 -12.18 12.17
C ALA A 339 -24.63 -10.73 11.71
N GLU A 340 -24.45 -9.73 12.60
CA GLU A 340 -24.57 -8.32 12.26
C GLU A 340 -23.49 -7.87 11.27
N LEU A 341 -22.23 -8.32 11.48
CA LEU A 341 -21.15 -8.09 10.53
C LEU A 341 -21.47 -8.68 9.14
N LYS A 342 -21.97 -9.92 9.09
CA LYS A 342 -22.30 -10.59 7.81
C LYS A 342 -23.49 -9.95 7.11
N ARG A 343 -24.44 -9.39 7.86
CA ARG A 343 -25.63 -8.74 7.31
C ARG A 343 -25.32 -7.41 6.65
N ASP A 344 -24.49 -6.60 7.26
CA ASP A 344 -24.09 -5.25 6.82
C ASP A 344 -22.60 -5.03 7.03
N PRO A 345 -21.73 -5.63 6.20
CA PRO A 345 -20.28 -5.49 6.38
C PRO A 345 -19.82 -4.04 6.30
N ILE A 346 -20.27 -3.27 5.29
CA ILE A 346 -19.85 -1.88 5.11
C ILE A 346 -20.20 -1.04 6.32
N GLY A 347 -21.48 -1.02 6.72
CA GLY A 347 -21.93 -0.25 7.89
C GLY A 347 -21.28 -0.73 9.19
N TRP A 348 -20.93 -2.02 9.31
CA TRP A 348 -20.21 -2.54 10.46
C TRP A 348 -18.78 -1.98 10.51
N TYR A 349 -18.03 -2.03 9.40
CA TYR A 349 -16.67 -1.50 9.31
C TYR A 349 -16.65 0.02 9.56
N GLU A 350 -17.58 0.78 8.97
CA GLU A 350 -17.71 2.24 9.16
C GLU A 350 -17.99 2.60 10.63
N ARG A 351 -18.93 1.89 11.29
CA ARG A 351 -19.25 2.12 12.72
C ARG A 351 -18.04 1.94 13.63
N HIS A 352 -17.16 1.00 13.30
CA HIS A 352 -15.95 0.73 14.07
C HIS A 352 -14.72 1.51 13.58
N LYS A 353 -14.86 2.39 12.58
CA LYS A 353 -13.77 3.16 11.96
C LYS A 353 -12.66 2.25 11.42
N ILE A 354 -13.03 1.11 10.86
CA ILE A 354 -12.14 0.14 10.22
C ILE A 354 -12.43 0.18 8.72
N LYS A 355 -11.40 0.09 7.91
CA LYS A 355 -11.54 0.06 6.46
C LYS A 355 -12.23 -1.22 6.00
N PRO A 356 -13.28 -1.13 5.18
CA PRO A 356 -13.95 -2.31 4.65
C PRO A 356 -13.03 -3.09 3.71
N GLN A 357 -13.20 -4.39 3.71
CA GLN A 357 -12.50 -5.27 2.78
C GLN A 357 -12.92 -4.99 1.33
N PRO A 358 -12.01 -5.06 0.33
CA PRO A 358 -12.32 -4.72 -1.07
C PRO A 358 -13.50 -5.49 -1.65
N TRP A 359 -13.61 -6.79 -1.34
CA TRP A 359 -14.75 -7.60 -1.80
C TRP A 359 -16.08 -7.17 -1.18
N ALA A 360 -16.07 -6.62 0.05
CA ALA A 360 -17.27 -6.10 0.69
C ALA A 360 -17.74 -4.80 0.01
N VAL A 361 -16.81 -3.94 -0.37
CA VAL A 361 -17.09 -2.73 -1.15
C VAL A 361 -17.69 -3.10 -2.50
N THR A 362 -17.08 -4.04 -3.22
CA THR A 362 -17.59 -4.52 -4.51
C THR A 362 -18.99 -5.12 -4.38
N ALA A 363 -19.22 -5.95 -3.36
CA ALA A 363 -20.55 -6.52 -3.12
C ALA A 363 -21.61 -5.44 -2.89
N HIS A 364 -21.26 -4.38 -2.17
CA HIS A 364 -22.17 -3.25 -1.92
C HIS A 364 -22.47 -2.48 -3.21
N GLU A 365 -21.44 -2.18 -4.02
CA GLU A 365 -21.59 -1.46 -5.29
C GLU A 365 -22.40 -2.24 -6.33
N GLU A 366 -22.25 -3.56 -6.36
CA GLU A 366 -22.94 -4.44 -7.31
C GLU A 366 -24.30 -4.95 -6.81
N GLY A 367 -24.67 -4.65 -5.56
CA GLY A 367 -25.89 -5.19 -4.93
C GLY A 367 -25.86 -6.71 -4.75
N ALA A 368 -24.65 -7.30 -4.70
CA ALA A 368 -24.41 -8.74 -4.56
C ALA A 368 -24.36 -9.18 -3.09
N ASN A 369 -24.52 -10.49 -2.86
CA ASN A 369 -24.36 -11.03 -1.51
C ASN A 369 -22.86 -11.02 -1.12
N PRO A 370 -22.48 -10.31 -0.04
CA PRO A 370 -21.08 -10.15 0.37
C PRO A 370 -20.37 -11.47 0.66
N GLU A 371 -21.06 -12.43 1.29
CA GLU A 371 -20.49 -13.74 1.64
C GLU A 371 -20.20 -14.61 0.40
N THR A 372 -21.08 -14.55 -0.60
CA THR A 372 -20.87 -15.28 -1.87
C THR A 372 -19.65 -14.71 -2.60
N LEU A 373 -19.57 -13.39 -2.70
CA LEU A 373 -18.45 -12.72 -3.37
C LEU A 373 -17.12 -12.95 -2.64
N ARG A 374 -17.14 -12.96 -1.31
CA ARG A 374 -15.98 -13.32 -0.50
C ARG A 374 -15.52 -14.75 -0.77
N ALA A 375 -16.45 -15.70 -0.78
CA ALA A 375 -16.12 -17.11 -1.02
C ALA A 375 -15.57 -17.34 -2.44
N GLU A 376 -16.15 -16.71 -3.44
CA GLU A 376 -15.67 -16.78 -4.83
C GLU A 376 -14.27 -16.19 -4.96
N TYR A 377 -14.03 -15.01 -4.37
CA TYR A 377 -12.72 -14.37 -4.35
C TYR A 377 -11.65 -15.25 -3.67
N GLU A 378 -11.93 -15.78 -2.48
CA GLU A 378 -11.00 -16.66 -1.77
C GLU A 378 -10.72 -17.94 -2.57
N ASN A 379 -11.75 -18.56 -3.14
CA ASN A 379 -11.61 -19.79 -3.92
C ASN A 379 -10.77 -19.56 -5.19
N THR A 380 -11.05 -18.49 -5.94
CA THR A 380 -10.28 -18.13 -7.13
C THR A 380 -8.82 -17.92 -6.77
N ARG A 381 -8.56 -17.09 -5.75
CA ARG A 381 -7.19 -16.79 -5.33
C ARG A 381 -6.44 -18.01 -4.81
N ARG A 382 -7.09 -18.90 -4.07
CA ARG A 382 -6.50 -20.16 -3.62
C ARG A 382 -6.19 -21.10 -4.75
N SER A 383 -7.11 -21.23 -5.73
CA SER A 383 -6.92 -22.10 -6.88
C SER A 383 -5.77 -21.63 -7.76
N ASP A 384 -5.69 -20.34 -8.03
CA ASP A 384 -4.59 -19.75 -8.81
C ASP A 384 -3.26 -19.93 -8.07
N TYR A 385 -3.24 -19.66 -6.76
CA TYR A 385 -2.04 -19.87 -5.97
C TYR A 385 -1.61 -21.35 -5.92
N ALA A 386 -2.53 -22.27 -5.76
CA ALA A 386 -2.25 -23.70 -5.73
C ALA A 386 -1.67 -24.18 -7.07
N ARG A 387 -2.16 -23.62 -8.19
CA ARG A 387 -1.71 -23.96 -9.54
C ARG A 387 -0.24 -23.61 -9.78
N TYR A 388 0.21 -22.49 -9.23
CA TYR A 388 1.57 -21.97 -9.44
C TYR A 388 2.49 -22.15 -8.22
N ARG A 389 2.07 -22.87 -7.18
CA ARG A 389 2.85 -23.13 -5.97
C ARG A 389 4.21 -23.78 -6.25
N TRP A 390 4.29 -24.56 -7.32
CA TRP A 390 5.52 -25.21 -7.76
C TRP A 390 6.68 -24.21 -7.96
N ALA A 391 6.39 -22.99 -8.38
CA ALA A 391 7.41 -21.95 -8.59
C ALA A 391 8.13 -21.57 -7.30
N HIS A 392 7.42 -21.57 -6.17
CA HIS A 392 8.05 -21.33 -4.87
C HIS A 392 8.95 -22.48 -4.43
N PHE A 393 8.60 -23.74 -4.78
CA PHE A 393 9.52 -24.87 -4.58
C PHE A 393 10.76 -24.74 -5.45
N VAL A 394 10.65 -24.24 -6.68
CA VAL A 394 11.81 -23.93 -7.50
C VAL A 394 12.67 -22.83 -6.88
N ASN A 395 12.07 -21.79 -6.32
CA ASN A 395 12.81 -20.74 -5.61
C ASN A 395 13.53 -21.28 -4.36
N ILE A 396 12.95 -22.23 -3.62
CA ILE A 396 13.62 -22.93 -2.53
C ILE A 396 14.83 -23.71 -3.05
N ALA A 397 14.66 -24.43 -4.18
CA ALA A 397 15.75 -25.17 -4.82
C ALA A 397 16.87 -24.24 -5.32
N LEU A 398 16.53 -23.10 -5.92
CA LEU A 398 17.49 -22.07 -6.33
C LEU A 398 18.23 -21.47 -5.12
N GLY A 399 17.55 -21.24 -4.00
CA GLY A 399 18.17 -20.83 -2.76
C GLY A 399 19.17 -21.88 -2.22
N THR A 400 18.76 -23.15 -2.25
CA THR A 400 19.65 -24.28 -1.88
C THR A 400 20.84 -24.40 -2.83
N TRP A 401 20.61 -24.17 -4.13
CA TRP A 401 21.67 -24.12 -5.14
C TRP A 401 22.71 -23.06 -4.80
N LEU A 402 22.31 -21.83 -4.47
CA LEU A 402 23.20 -20.74 -4.10
C LEU A 402 24.03 -21.05 -2.84
N LEU A 403 23.48 -21.78 -1.87
CA LEU A 403 24.24 -22.21 -0.68
C LEU A 403 25.42 -23.14 -1.02
N THR A 404 25.35 -23.85 -2.12
CA THR A 404 26.31 -24.88 -2.52
C THR A 404 27.13 -24.51 -3.75
N SER A 405 26.72 -23.50 -4.52
CA SER A 405 27.35 -23.11 -5.79
C SER A 405 28.78 -22.53 -5.64
N PRO A 406 29.11 -21.70 -4.63
CA PRO A 406 30.43 -21.08 -4.58
C PRO A 406 31.59 -22.08 -4.63
N PRO A 407 31.65 -23.12 -3.78
CA PRO A 407 32.76 -24.08 -3.86
C PRO A 407 32.70 -24.94 -5.13
N LEU A 408 31.52 -25.20 -5.70
CA LEU A 408 31.40 -26.00 -6.92
C LEU A 408 31.84 -25.24 -8.18
N LEU A 409 31.62 -23.91 -8.17
CA LEU A 409 32.00 -23.03 -9.29
C LEU A 409 33.41 -22.43 -9.12
N GLY A 410 34.10 -22.76 -8.03
CA GLY A 410 35.44 -22.25 -7.76
C GLY A 410 35.47 -20.73 -7.52
N VAL A 411 34.42 -20.18 -6.86
CA VAL A 411 34.39 -18.77 -6.51
C VAL A 411 35.31 -18.51 -5.33
N GLU A 412 36.36 -17.73 -5.55
CA GLU A 412 37.39 -17.43 -4.53
C GLU A 412 37.12 -16.11 -3.79
N GLU A 413 36.43 -15.17 -4.40
CA GLU A 413 36.10 -13.86 -3.80
C GLU A 413 35.17 -14.02 -2.61
N GLN A 414 35.67 -13.74 -1.41
CA GLN A 414 34.93 -13.90 -0.16
C GLN A 414 33.60 -13.10 -0.14
N ALA A 415 33.55 -11.91 -0.75
CA ALA A 415 32.37 -11.09 -0.83
C ALA A 415 31.24 -11.77 -1.65
N MET A 416 31.62 -12.38 -2.79
CA MET A 416 30.70 -13.16 -3.63
C MET A 416 30.18 -14.39 -2.89
N VAL A 417 31.11 -15.16 -2.25
CA VAL A 417 30.73 -16.35 -1.47
C VAL A 417 29.68 -15.99 -0.39
N TRP A 418 29.93 -14.92 0.37
CA TRP A 418 28.94 -14.50 1.39
C TRP A 418 27.65 -13.95 0.80
N SER A 419 27.72 -13.24 -0.32
CA SER A 419 26.53 -12.80 -1.06
C SER A 419 25.64 -13.99 -1.43
N ASP A 420 26.20 -15.03 -2.03
CA ASP A 420 25.48 -16.22 -2.45
C ASP A 420 24.89 -17.00 -1.28
N VAL A 421 25.69 -17.22 -0.23
CA VAL A 421 25.26 -17.96 0.96
C VAL A 421 24.11 -17.22 1.68
N LEU A 422 24.23 -15.91 1.89
CA LEU A 422 23.20 -15.14 2.56
C LEU A 422 21.94 -15.03 1.69
N SER A 423 22.09 -14.78 0.39
CA SER A 423 20.99 -14.75 -0.56
C SER A 423 20.28 -16.10 -0.65
N GLY A 424 21.05 -17.19 -0.71
CA GLY A 424 20.51 -18.55 -0.73
C GLY A 424 19.71 -18.88 0.53
N ALA A 425 20.25 -18.56 1.72
CA ALA A 425 19.56 -18.77 2.99
C ALA A 425 18.27 -17.93 3.07
N ALA A 426 18.35 -16.67 2.68
CA ALA A 426 17.17 -15.78 2.63
C ALA A 426 16.09 -16.32 1.69
N LEU A 427 16.47 -16.78 0.49
CA LEU A 427 15.53 -17.36 -0.48
C LEU A 427 14.86 -18.62 0.04
N VAL A 428 15.58 -19.53 0.69
CA VAL A 428 14.98 -20.75 1.28
C VAL A 428 13.92 -20.36 2.28
N VAL A 429 14.19 -19.41 3.18
CA VAL A 429 13.24 -18.95 4.19
C VAL A 429 12.06 -18.22 3.55
N LEU A 430 12.33 -17.22 2.71
CA LEU A 430 11.29 -16.38 2.11
C LEU A 430 10.39 -17.15 1.15
N ALA A 431 10.97 -18.03 0.31
CA ALA A 431 10.19 -18.87 -0.60
C ALA A 431 9.35 -19.92 0.14
N THR A 432 9.83 -20.41 1.31
CA THR A 432 9.04 -21.28 2.19
C THR A 432 7.84 -20.52 2.77
N ILE A 433 8.02 -19.29 3.22
CA ILE A 433 6.93 -18.42 3.68
C ILE A 433 5.96 -18.14 2.51
N ALA A 434 6.50 -17.91 1.31
CA ALA A 434 5.73 -17.68 0.10
C ALA A 434 4.90 -18.90 -0.36
N LEU A 435 5.03 -20.08 0.22
CA LEU A 435 4.12 -21.22 -0.02
C LEU A 435 2.70 -20.94 0.47
N SER A 436 2.52 -19.97 1.37
CA SER A 436 1.22 -19.53 1.85
C SER A 436 0.63 -18.46 0.93
N TRP A 437 -0.60 -18.68 0.46
CA TRP A 437 -1.34 -17.71 -0.35
C TRP A 437 -1.61 -16.37 0.37
N GLN A 438 -1.48 -16.34 1.69
CA GLN A 438 -1.69 -15.17 2.54
C GLN A 438 -0.43 -14.32 2.70
N ALA A 439 0.75 -14.91 2.53
CA ALA A 439 2.04 -14.25 2.70
C ALA A 439 2.59 -13.69 1.38
N THR A 440 1.78 -12.96 0.62
CA THR A 440 2.16 -12.40 -0.69
C THR A 440 3.37 -11.47 -0.64
N TRP A 441 3.61 -10.82 0.50
CA TRP A 441 4.79 -9.97 0.72
C TRP A 441 6.11 -10.73 0.56
N ALA A 442 6.13 -12.03 0.91
CA ALA A 442 7.34 -12.85 0.79
C ALA A 442 7.77 -13.03 -0.67
N ARG A 443 6.83 -12.95 -1.63
CA ARG A 443 7.12 -12.97 -3.06
C ARG A 443 7.91 -11.73 -3.49
N TYR A 444 7.54 -10.55 -3.00
CA TYR A 444 8.32 -9.32 -3.24
C TYR A 444 9.71 -9.40 -2.63
N ALA A 445 9.82 -9.95 -1.41
CA ALA A 445 11.11 -10.14 -0.76
C ALA A 445 12.02 -11.12 -1.54
N CYS A 446 11.47 -12.22 -2.08
CA CYS A 446 12.20 -13.08 -3.02
C CYS A 446 12.66 -12.30 -4.26
N GLY A 447 11.78 -11.48 -4.85
CA GLY A 447 12.12 -10.62 -5.97
C GLY A 447 13.24 -9.65 -5.66
N ALA A 448 13.28 -9.07 -4.46
CA ALA A 448 14.36 -8.18 -4.01
C ALA A 448 15.70 -8.93 -3.89
N VAL A 449 15.70 -10.17 -3.37
CA VAL A 449 16.92 -11.00 -3.36
C VAL A 449 17.37 -11.31 -4.78
N GLY A 450 16.44 -11.66 -5.68
CA GLY A 450 16.77 -11.85 -7.10
C GLY A 450 17.36 -10.59 -7.74
N PHE A 451 16.80 -9.42 -7.43
CA PHE A 451 17.34 -8.14 -7.90
C PHE A 451 18.75 -7.88 -7.37
N TRP A 452 19.03 -8.17 -6.11
CA TRP A 452 20.38 -8.10 -5.54
C TRP A 452 21.36 -8.98 -6.33
N LEU A 453 20.99 -10.23 -6.64
CA LEU A 453 21.85 -11.17 -7.39
C LEU A 453 22.21 -10.66 -8.80
N LEU A 454 21.36 -9.85 -9.43
CA LEU A 454 21.68 -9.24 -10.72
C LEU A 454 22.83 -8.23 -10.60
N PHE A 455 22.96 -7.55 -9.46
CA PHE A 455 23.96 -6.51 -9.24
C PHE A 455 25.21 -6.99 -8.49
N ALA A 456 25.10 -8.01 -7.66
CA ALA A 456 26.20 -8.48 -6.82
C ALA A 456 27.51 -8.73 -7.60
N PRO A 457 27.51 -9.45 -8.75
CA PRO A 457 28.73 -9.69 -9.53
C PRO A 457 29.37 -8.39 -10.08
N LEU A 458 28.55 -7.38 -10.34
CA LEU A 458 29.01 -6.08 -10.84
C LEU A 458 29.59 -5.21 -9.71
N ILE A 459 28.91 -5.22 -8.54
CA ILE A 459 29.34 -4.46 -7.35
C ILE A 459 30.67 -5.00 -6.82
N PHE A 460 30.87 -6.31 -6.85
CA PHE A 460 32.09 -6.95 -6.38
C PHE A 460 33.16 -7.12 -7.47
N TRP A 461 32.89 -6.68 -8.71
CA TRP A 461 33.82 -6.75 -9.85
C TRP A 461 34.38 -8.15 -10.02
N THR A 462 33.53 -9.18 -10.01
CA THR A 462 33.98 -10.56 -10.07
C THR A 462 34.66 -10.90 -11.41
N THR A 463 35.85 -11.45 -11.36
CA THR A 463 36.57 -11.98 -12.53
C THR A 463 36.07 -13.37 -12.93
N SER A 464 35.24 -14.01 -12.09
CA SER A 464 34.67 -15.31 -12.38
C SER A 464 33.45 -15.22 -13.30
N GLY A 465 33.61 -15.57 -14.56
CA GLY A 465 32.52 -15.70 -15.51
C GLY A 465 31.45 -16.70 -15.07
N ALA A 466 31.84 -17.75 -14.35
CA ALA A 466 30.90 -18.72 -13.79
C ALA A 466 30.02 -18.10 -12.69
N ALA A 467 30.58 -17.29 -11.78
CA ALA A 467 29.84 -16.59 -10.74
C ALA A 467 28.89 -15.56 -11.35
N TYR A 468 29.36 -14.73 -12.29
CA TYR A 468 28.52 -13.76 -12.99
C TYR A 468 27.33 -14.39 -13.69
N LEU A 469 27.55 -15.51 -14.42
CA LEU A 469 26.51 -16.21 -15.14
C LEU A 469 25.51 -16.89 -14.19
N ASN A 470 26.00 -17.47 -13.09
CA ASN A 470 25.19 -18.11 -12.06
C ASN A 470 24.23 -17.11 -11.42
N ASP A 471 24.75 -16.02 -10.89
CA ASP A 471 23.95 -15.04 -10.14
C ASP A 471 22.94 -14.32 -11.01
N THR A 472 23.34 -13.88 -12.20
CA THR A 472 22.43 -13.23 -13.13
C THR A 472 21.33 -14.19 -13.63
N LEU A 473 21.62 -15.48 -13.81
CA LEU A 473 20.62 -16.48 -14.17
C LEU A 473 19.68 -16.76 -13.00
N VAL A 474 20.22 -17.06 -11.82
CA VAL A 474 19.42 -17.35 -10.63
C VAL A 474 18.56 -16.14 -10.25
N GLY A 475 19.13 -14.94 -10.24
CA GLY A 475 18.41 -13.71 -9.94
C GLY A 475 17.22 -13.48 -10.90
N THR A 476 17.44 -13.68 -12.20
CA THR A 476 16.38 -13.58 -13.23
C THR A 476 15.29 -14.62 -13.00
N LEU A 477 15.62 -15.86 -12.75
CA LEU A 477 14.67 -16.94 -12.49
C LEU A 477 13.87 -16.69 -11.20
N VAL A 478 14.54 -16.26 -10.14
CA VAL A 478 13.90 -15.94 -8.86
C VAL A 478 12.87 -14.81 -9.02
N ILE A 479 13.21 -13.74 -9.71
CA ILE A 479 12.26 -12.64 -10.00
C ILE A 479 11.09 -13.17 -10.84
N GLY A 480 11.37 -13.93 -11.89
CA GLY A 480 10.34 -14.51 -12.76
C GLY A 480 9.37 -15.40 -11.99
N PHE A 481 9.86 -16.36 -11.21
CA PHE A 481 9.01 -17.28 -10.43
C PHE A 481 8.32 -16.60 -9.24
N ALA A 482 8.90 -15.55 -8.69
CA ALA A 482 8.28 -14.81 -7.59
C ALA A 482 7.17 -13.85 -8.07
N LEU A 483 7.37 -13.15 -9.18
CA LEU A 483 6.53 -12.00 -9.56
C LEU A 483 5.72 -12.17 -10.84
N ALA A 484 6.19 -12.99 -11.81
CA ALA A 484 5.54 -13.08 -13.11
C ALA A 484 4.34 -14.05 -13.14
N LEU A 485 4.21 -14.93 -12.15
CA LEU A 485 3.15 -15.95 -12.14
C LEU A 485 1.93 -15.49 -11.34
N PRO A 486 0.70 -15.81 -11.80
CA PRO A 486 -0.54 -15.52 -11.08
C PRO A 486 -0.63 -16.23 -9.71
N PRO A 487 -1.39 -15.67 -8.77
CA PRO A 487 -1.97 -14.32 -8.82
C PRO A 487 -0.87 -13.28 -8.68
N GLU A 488 -0.95 -12.20 -9.46
CA GLU A 488 0.06 -11.15 -9.38
C GLU A 488 0.10 -10.57 -7.95
N PRO A 489 1.29 -10.45 -7.37
CA PRO A 489 1.41 -9.90 -6.01
C PRO A 489 1.01 -8.43 -5.97
N GLY A 490 0.27 -8.05 -4.93
CA GLY A 490 -0.14 -6.66 -4.69
C GLY A 490 -1.32 -6.15 -5.51
N VAL A 491 -1.80 -6.90 -6.50
CA VAL A 491 -2.99 -6.53 -7.27
C VAL A 491 -4.24 -6.65 -6.41
N SER A 492 -5.07 -5.61 -6.39
CA SER A 492 -6.32 -5.63 -5.64
C SER A 492 -7.29 -6.69 -6.18
N PRO A 493 -8.13 -7.28 -5.32
CA PRO A 493 -9.13 -8.25 -5.75
C PRO A 493 -10.04 -7.73 -6.85
N LEU A 494 -10.50 -6.50 -6.70
CA LEU A 494 -11.36 -5.84 -7.67
C LEU A 494 -10.66 -5.70 -9.04
N ALA A 495 -9.39 -5.29 -9.03
CA ALA A 495 -8.62 -5.18 -10.26
C ALA A 495 -8.40 -6.53 -10.95
N ALA A 496 -8.20 -7.60 -10.17
CA ALA A 496 -7.94 -8.94 -10.68
C ALA A 496 -9.18 -9.63 -11.29
N THR A 497 -10.37 -9.38 -10.72
CA THR A 497 -11.59 -10.14 -11.07
C THR A 497 -12.54 -9.37 -11.96
N SER A 498 -12.50 -8.05 -12.00
CA SER A 498 -13.46 -7.22 -12.75
C SER A 498 -12.79 -6.14 -13.59
N GLY A 499 -13.49 -5.69 -14.63
CA GLY A 499 -13.09 -4.59 -15.49
C GLY A 499 -12.64 -5.02 -16.89
N PRO A 500 -12.49 -4.04 -17.80
CA PRO A 500 -12.21 -4.29 -19.21
C PRO A 500 -10.77 -4.73 -19.46
N THR A 501 -10.54 -5.51 -20.49
CA THR A 501 -9.21 -5.90 -20.99
C THR A 501 -8.63 -4.81 -21.90
N VAL A 502 -9.49 -4.13 -22.67
CA VAL A 502 -9.11 -3.03 -23.56
C VAL A 502 -9.47 -1.69 -22.90
N PRO A 503 -8.57 -0.68 -22.91
CA PRO A 503 -8.89 0.61 -22.32
C PRO A 503 -10.08 1.29 -22.99
N PRO A 504 -10.92 2.03 -22.24
CA PRO A 504 -12.07 2.74 -22.80
C PRO A 504 -11.70 3.67 -23.97
N GLY A 505 -12.39 3.50 -25.12
CA GLY A 505 -12.16 4.28 -26.34
C GLY A 505 -10.93 3.84 -27.17
N TRP A 506 -10.22 2.81 -26.77
CA TRP A 506 -9.16 2.20 -27.56
C TRP A 506 -9.71 1.12 -28.49
N SER A 507 -9.05 0.93 -29.62
CA SER A 507 -9.42 -0.10 -30.61
C SER A 507 -8.68 -1.42 -30.42
N TYR A 508 -7.74 -1.50 -29.50
CA TYR A 508 -6.93 -2.70 -29.22
C TYR A 508 -6.38 -2.68 -27.79
N ASN A 509 -5.85 -3.82 -27.34
CA ASN A 509 -5.25 -3.95 -26.02
C ASN A 509 -3.74 -3.61 -26.06
N PRO A 510 -3.28 -2.52 -25.45
CA PRO A 510 -1.87 -2.14 -25.44
C PRO A 510 -1.01 -3.06 -24.55
N SER A 511 -1.59 -3.83 -23.63
CA SER A 511 -0.90 -4.83 -22.80
C SER A 511 -0.90 -6.23 -23.40
N ALA A 512 -1.33 -6.40 -24.66
CA ALA A 512 -1.35 -7.68 -25.36
C ALA A 512 0.05 -8.24 -25.54
N TRP A 513 0.18 -9.57 -25.62
CA TRP A 513 1.48 -10.21 -25.88
C TRP A 513 2.09 -9.77 -27.21
N THR A 514 1.29 -9.54 -28.23
CA THR A 514 1.74 -9.01 -29.52
C THR A 514 2.39 -7.65 -29.44
N GLN A 515 2.09 -6.86 -28.40
CA GLN A 515 2.74 -5.56 -28.12
C GLN A 515 4.00 -5.71 -27.28
N ARG A 516 4.06 -6.72 -26.41
CA ARG A 516 5.18 -6.95 -25.46
C ARG A 516 6.31 -7.79 -26.07
N LEU A 517 6.01 -8.75 -26.94
CA LEU A 517 7.01 -9.62 -27.56
C LEU A 517 8.08 -8.88 -28.37
N PRO A 518 7.78 -7.82 -29.15
CA PRO A 518 8.81 -7.03 -29.83
C PRO A 518 9.80 -6.41 -28.86
N ILE A 519 9.30 -5.90 -27.71
CA ILE A 519 10.12 -5.33 -26.66
C ILE A 519 11.07 -6.39 -26.09
N ILE A 520 10.53 -7.56 -25.73
CA ILE A 520 11.31 -8.67 -25.18
C ILE A 520 12.38 -9.15 -26.19
N ALA A 521 12.00 -9.29 -27.46
CA ALA A 521 12.93 -9.75 -28.52
C ALA A 521 14.09 -8.77 -28.73
N LEU A 522 13.80 -7.46 -28.74
CA LEU A 522 14.82 -6.42 -28.90
C LEU A 522 15.68 -6.29 -27.65
N ALA A 523 15.08 -6.43 -26.46
CA ALA A 523 15.83 -6.46 -25.20
C ALA A 523 16.78 -7.67 -25.11
N LEU A 524 16.43 -8.82 -25.70
CA LEU A 524 17.36 -9.97 -25.80
C LEU A 524 18.58 -9.66 -26.67
N ILE A 525 18.44 -8.88 -27.74
CA ILE A 525 19.56 -8.43 -28.58
C ILE A 525 20.47 -7.51 -27.75
N GLY A 526 19.89 -6.51 -27.07
CA GLY A 526 20.62 -5.60 -26.20
C GLY A 526 21.32 -6.34 -25.04
N LEU A 527 20.65 -7.32 -24.41
CA LEU A 527 21.20 -8.16 -23.36
C LEU A 527 22.42 -8.94 -23.85
N TYR A 528 22.33 -9.57 -25.04
CA TYR A 528 23.46 -10.33 -25.59
C TYR A 528 24.68 -9.42 -25.81
N ALA A 529 24.51 -8.27 -26.47
CA ALA A 529 25.57 -7.31 -26.70
C ALA A 529 26.17 -6.80 -25.36
N SER A 530 25.34 -6.31 -24.45
CA SER A 530 25.79 -5.76 -23.15
C SER A 530 26.48 -6.81 -22.30
N ARG A 531 25.97 -8.03 -22.25
CA ARG A 531 26.58 -9.13 -21.50
C ARG A 531 27.96 -9.53 -22.03
N TYR A 532 28.09 -9.55 -23.36
CA TYR A 532 29.38 -9.81 -24.03
C TYR A 532 30.42 -8.73 -23.70
N LEU A 533 30.00 -7.45 -23.75
CA LEU A 533 30.86 -6.31 -23.36
C LEU A 533 31.24 -6.36 -21.88
N THR A 534 30.30 -6.74 -20.99
CA THR A 534 30.55 -6.92 -19.57
C THR A 534 31.66 -7.97 -19.30
N GLY A 535 31.62 -9.09 -20.06
CA GLY A 535 32.63 -10.14 -19.95
C GLY A 535 34.03 -9.65 -20.23
N TYR A 536 34.18 -8.71 -21.15
CA TYR A 536 35.47 -8.07 -21.42
C TYR A 536 35.85 -7.09 -20.30
N GLN A 537 34.92 -6.23 -19.85
CA GLN A 537 35.18 -5.28 -18.75
C GLN A 537 35.55 -5.96 -17.41
N LEU A 538 35.01 -7.16 -17.16
CA LEU A 538 35.34 -7.97 -15.99
C LEU A 538 36.54 -8.89 -16.21
N GLU A 539 37.34 -8.69 -17.27
CA GLU A 539 38.53 -9.48 -17.60
C GLU A 539 38.24 -11.00 -17.77
N GLN A 540 37.00 -11.35 -18.17
CA GLN A 540 36.58 -12.73 -18.42
C GLN A 540 36.81 -13.16 -19.87
N LEU A 541 37.06 -12.21 -20.76
CA LEU A 541 37.33 -12.38 -22.20
C LEU A 541 38.58 -11.62 -22.61
N ASP A 542 39.39 -12.23 -23.50
CA ASP A 542 40.64 -11.65 -23.99
C ASP A 542 40.44 -10.59 -25.11
N GLY A 543 39.23 -10.50 -25.68
CA GLY A 543 38.92 -9.55 -26.77
C GLY A 543 37.44 -9.53 -27.13
N VAL A 544 37.02 -8.51 -27.87
CA VAL A 544 35.66 -8.31 -28.34
C VAL A 544 35.58 -8.36 -29.86
N TRP A 545 34.55 -9.00 -30.40
CA TRP A 545 34.29 -9.07 -31.83
C TRP A 545 33.95 -7.69 -32.38
N GLU A 546 34.71 -7.23 -33.37
CA GLU A 546 34.54 -5.94 -34.05
C GLU A 546 34.89 -6.04 -35.54
N PRO A 547 33.88 -6.11 -36.44
CA PRO A 547 34.11 -6.38 -37.86
C PRO A 547 34.42 -5.13 -38.69
N PHE A 548 34.10 -3.90 -38.20
CA PHE A 548 34.19 -2.67 -39.01
C PHE A 548 35.21 -1.64 -38.51
N PHE A 549 35.46 -1.61 -37.23
CA PHE A 549 36.30 -0.59 -36.57
C PHE A 549 37.48 -1.27 -35.87
N GLY A 550 38.32 -1.92 -36.66
CA GLY A 550 39.53 -2.61 -36.18
C GLY A 550 40.60 -1.61 -35.75
N GLY A 551 41.41 -2.02 -34.76
CA GLY A 551 42.57 -1.32 -34.34
C GLY A 551 43.69 -1.28 -35.42
N ASP A 552 44.68 -0.40 -35.25
CA ASP A 552 45.85 -0.33 -36.10
C ASP A 552 47.08 -0.97 -35.38
N PRO A 553 48.22 -1.17 -36.11
CA PRO A 553 49.41 -1.76 -35.50
C PRO A 553 50.05 -0.91 -34.38
N ALA A 554 49.71 0.38 -34.26
CA ALA A 554 50.19 1.25 -33.20
C ALA A 554 49.22 1.24 -31.99
N ASP A 555 47.96 0.99 -32.25
CA ASP A 555 46.89 0.82 -31.26
C ASP A 555 46.08 -0.44 -31.60
N PRO A 556 46.40 -1.60 -31.00
CA PRO A 556 45.79 -2.87 -31.35
C PRO A 556 44.37 -3.03 -30.87
N GLN A 557 43.88 -2.15 -29.96
CA GLN A 557 42.50 -2.20 -29.49
C GLN A 557 41.54 -1.86 -30.66
N ASN A 558 40.50 -2.63 -30.78
CA ASN A 558 39.42 -2.30 -31.71
C ASN A 558 38.48 -1.25 -31.17
N GLY A 559 37.69 -0.62 -32.04
CA GLY A 559 36.82 0.49 -31.65
C GLY A 559 35.82 0.16 -30.54
N THR A 560 35.31 -1.07 -30.46
CA THR A 560 34.43 -1.51 -29.37
C THR A 560 35.19 -1.63 -28.05
N GLU A 561 36.43 -2.17 -28.06
CA GLU A 561 37.28 -2.25 -26.89
C GLU A 561 37.67 -0.87 -26.36
N GLU A 562 38.08 0.06 -27.24
CA GLU A 562 38.37 1.44 -26.86
C GLU A 562 37.19 2.14 -26.16
N ILE A 563 35.97 1.89 -26.65
CA ILE A 563 34.77 2.51 -26.05
C ILE A 563 34.53 2.02 -24.63
N ILE A 564 34.59 0.71 -24.40
CA ILE A 564 34.25 0.12 -23.09
C ILE A 564 35.38 0.19 -22.06
N THR A 565 36.61 0.56 -22.48
CA THR A 565 37.73 0.91 -21.62
C THR A 565 38.03 2.40 -21.57
N SER A 566 37.18 3.22 -22.19
CA SER A 566 37.37 4.66 -22.21
C SER A 566 37.16 5.28 -20.80
N PRO A 567 37.75 6.48 -20.54
CA PRO A 567 37.52 7.20 -19.29
C PRO A 567 36.01 7.50 -19.02
N VAL A 568 35.18 7.49 -20.05
CA VAL A 568 33.74 7.66 -19.94
C VAL A 568 33.09 6.40 -19.35
N ALA A 569 33.52 5.22 -19.78
CA ALA A 569 33.05 3.94 -19.22
C ALA A 569 33.58 3.72 -17.79
N GLU A 570 34.83 4.05 -17.54
CA GLU A 570 35.47 3.94 -16.22
C GLU A 570 34.93 4.92 -15.16
N ALA A 571 34.24 5.98 -15.59
CA ALA A 571 33.60 6.91 -14.67
C ALA A 571 32.43 6.31 -13.86
N TRP A 572 31.92 5.16 -14.28
CA TRP A 572 30.83 4.48 -13.58
C TRP A 572 31.36 3.62 -12.42
N PRO A 573 30.64 3.54 -11.27
CA PRO A 573 31.06 2.77 -10.11
C PRO A 573 30.98 1.24 -10.30
N ILE A 574 30.33 0.81 -11.37
CA ILE A 574 30.19 -0.58 -11.81
C ILE A 574 30.40 -0.64 -13.34
N PRO A 575 30.71 -1.82 -13.92
CA PRO A 575 30.83 -1.95 -15.36
C PRO A 575 29.59 -1.44 -16.08
N ASP A 576 29.74 -0.48 -16.99
CA ASP A 576 28.61 0.14 -17.71
C ASP A 576 27.92 -0.85 -18.66
N GLY A 577 28.67 -1.77 -19.27
CA GLY A 577 28.11 -2.90 -20.01
C GLY A 577 27.25 -3.79 -19.11
N GLY A 578 27.70 -4.03 -17.86
CA GLY A 578 26.94 -4.79 -16.85
C GLY A 578 25.63 -4.10 -16.45
N LEU A 579 25.68 -2.79 -16.25
CA LEU A 579 24.47 -2.02 -15.99
C LEU A 579 23.47 -2.12 -17.16
N GLY A 580 23.98 -2.05 -18.41
CA GLY A 580 23.18 -2.28 -19.61
C GLY A 580 22.56 -3.70 -19.62
N ALA A 581 23.33 -4.73 -19.29
CA ALA A 581 22.83 -6.12 -19.24
C ALA A 581 21.72 -6.29 -18.19
N VAL A 582 21.90 -5.76 -16.97
CA VAL A 582 20.86 -5.79 -15.92
C VAL A 582 19.61 -5.05 -16.38
N THR A 583 19.75 -3.89 -17.03
CA THR A 583 18.60 -3.11 -17.50
C THR A 583 17.81 -3.90 -18.54
N TYR A 584 18.47 -4.52 -19.53
CA TYR A 584 17.78 -5.37 -20.51
C TYR A 584 17.15 -6.61 -19.88
N LEU A 585 17.75 -7.22 -18.84
CA LEU A 585 17.11 -8.29 -18.06
C LEU A 585 15.82 -7.79 -17.38
N LEU A 586 15.84 -6.61 -16.78
CA LEU A 586 14.66 -6.02 -16.15
C LEU A 586 13.58 -5.67 -17.20
N GLU A 587 13.96 -5.26 -18.39
CA GLU A 587 13.02 -5.04 -19.50
C GLU A 587 12.34 -6.34 -19.93
N ILE A 588 13.09 -7.43 -20.09
CA ILE A 588 12.55 -8.75 -20.40
C ILE A 588 11.58 -9.19 -19.29
N LEU A 589 11.97 -9.06 -18.03
CA LEU A 589 11.15 -9.44 -16.89
C LEU A 589 9.88 -8.58 -16.80
N THR A 590 9.99 -7.26 -16.90
CA THR A 590 8.83 -6.36 -16.90
C THR A 590 7.93 -6.57 -18.10
N GLY A 591 8.50 -6.92 -19.26
CA GLY A 591 7.75 -7.37 -20.43
C GLY A 591 6.95 -8.64 -20.18
N ALA A 592 7.49 -9.57 -19.39
CA ALA A 592 6.86 -10.85 -19.06
C ALA A 592 5.85 -10.80 -17.91
N ILE A 593 6.04 -9.88 -16.94
CA ILE A 593 5.19 -9.75 -15.74
C ILE A 593 3.82 -9.16 -16.08
N GLY A 594 2.78 -9.69 -15.45
CA GLY A 594 1.41 -9.18 -15.52
C GLY A 594 0.59 -9.75 -16.68
N LEU A 595 -0.72 -9.82 -16.44
CA LEU A 595 -1.72 -10.30 -17.41
C LEU A 595 -2.07 -9.22 -18.45
N ARG A 596 -3.03 -9.53 -19.33
CA ARG A 596 -3.46 -8.66 -20.43
C ARG A 596 -4.10 -7.33 -20.01
N ALA A 597 -4.53 -7.22 -18.76
CA ALA A 597 -5.10 -6.00 -18.21
C ALA A 597 -4.10 -5.21 -17.35
N ARG A 598 -2.79 -5.48 -17.45
CA ARG A 598 -1.77 -4.87 -16.54
C ARG A 598 -1.73 -3.34 -16.62
N TRP A 599 -2.19 -2.73 -17.71
CA TRP A 599 -2.35 -1.28 -17.83
C TRP A 599 -3.25 -0.68 -16.71
N ARG A 600 -4.17 -1.49 -16.13
CA ARG A 600 -5.02 -1.09 -15.00
C ARG A 600 -4.81 -1.92 -13.73
N THR A 601 -4.31 -3.15 -13.82
CA THR A 601 -4.05 -4.00 -12.63
C THR A 601 -2.69 -3.72 -12.01
N MET A 602 -1.70 -3.33 -12.81
CA MET A 602 -0.33 -3.04 -12.37
C MET A 602 0.20 -1.72 -12.97
N PRO A 603 -0.49 -0.57 -12.81
CA PRO A 603 -0.05 0.69 -13.42
C PRO A 603 1.37 1.08 -13.00
N TRP A 604 1.76 0.79 -11.75
CA TRP A 604 3.10 1.06 -11.23
C TRP A 604 4.20 0.37 -12.05
N LEU A 605 3.94 -0.88 -12.49
CA LEU A 605 4.91 -1.64 -13.29
C LEU A 605 5.07 -1.02 -14.68
N VAL A 606 3.96 -0.65 -15.31
CA VAL A 606 3.95 -0.02 -16.65
C VAL A 606 4.62 1.35 -16.62
N VAL A 607 4.33 2.16 -15.61
CA VAL A 607 4.94 3.49 -15.44
C VAL A 607 6.42 3.37 -15.08
N LEU A 608 6.79 2.45 -14.19
CA LEU A 608 8.20 2.20 -13.86
C LEU A 608 8.99 1.78 -15.10
N PHE A 609 8.42 0.89 -15.91
CA PHE A 609 9.02 0.47 -17.17
C PHE A 609 9.19 1.66 -18.15
N GLY A 610 8.15 2.47 -18.30
CA GLY A 610 8.24 3.69 -19.13
C GLY A 610 9.28 4.69 -18.61
N LEU A 611 9.39 4.83 -17.28
CA LEU A 611 10.43 5.66 -16.66
C LEU A 611 11.84 5.08 -16.83
N MET A 612 12.01 3.76 -16.86
CA MET A 612 13.31 3.12 -17.09
C MET A 612 13.79 3.28 -18.55
N ILE A 613 12.88 3.18 -19.50
CA ILE A 613 13.23 3.37 -20.93
C ILE A 613 13.80 4.75 -21.21
N VAL A 614 13.33 5.81 -20.54
CA VAL A 614 13.79 7.18 -20.79
C VAL A 614 15.28 7.36 -20.44
N PRO A 615 15.75 7.08 -19.20
CA PRO A 615 17.17 7.18 -18.90
C PRO A 615 18.03 6.27 -19.77
N LEU A 616 17.58 5.03 -20.03
CA LEU A 616 18.31 4.08 -20.87
C LEU A 616 18.43 4.58 -22.30
N SER A 617 17.36 5.13 -22.87
CA SER A 617 17.40 5.76 -24.20
C SER A 617 18.33 6.97 -24.21
N VAL A 618 18.26 7.84 -23.21
CA VAL A 618 19.15 9.00 -23.09
C VAL A 618 20.63 8.57 -22.99
N THR A 619 20.90 7.54 -22.17
CA THR A 619 22.26 6.99 -22.04
C THR A 619 22.74 6.38 -23.35
N SER A 620 21.93 5.55 -24.03
CA SER A 620 22.27 4.96 -25.34
C SER A 620 22.52 6.03 -26.38
N ILE A 621 21.68 7.09 -26.42
CA ILE A 621 21.83 8.24 -27.29
C ILE A 621 23.17 8.96 -27.01
N SER A 622 23.45 9.24 -25.75
CA SER A 622 24.66 9.90 -25.31
C SER A 622 25.90 9.09 -25.67
N PHE A 623 25.88 7.79 -25.44
CA PHE A 623 27.01 6.93 -25.83
C PHE A 623 27.28 6.91 -27.32
N VAL A 624 26.24 6.83 -28.19
CA VAL A 624 26.45 6.88 -29.63
C VAL A 624 27.01 8.25 -30.08
N ILE A 625 26.56 9.34 -29.46
CA ILE A 625 27.04 10.69 -29.77
C ILE A 625 28.51 10.84 -29.33
N ILE A 626 28.88 10.35 -28.17
CA ILE A 626 30.21 10.47 -27.57
C ILE A 626 31.25 9.68 -28.36
N GLN A 627 30.90 8.53 -28.94
CA GLN A 627 31.85 7.65 -29.64
C GLN A 627 32.75 8.37 -30.63
N PRO A 628 32.26 8.96 -31.73
CA PRO A 628 33.14 9.62 -32.70
C PRO A 628 33.59 11.02 -32.30
N ILE A 629 32.92 11.65 -31.31
CA ILE A 629 33.16 13.05 -30.93
C ILE A 629 34.24 13.16 -29.85
N VAL A 630 34.15 12.26 -28.83
CA VAL A 630 35.01 12.31 -27.64
C VAL A 630 36.05 11.18 -27.67
N ILE A 631 35.64 9.94 -28.00
CA ILE A 631 36.53 8.79 -28.04
C ILE A 631 37.28 8.70 -29.36
N GLY A 632 36.64 9.03 -30.47
CA GLY A 632 37.26 9.08 -31.79
C GLY A 632 36.97 7.90 -32.70
N THR A 633 36.26 6.90 -32.19
CA THR A 633 35.91 5.65 -32.88
C THR A 633 34.44 5.31 -32.75
N TRP A 634 33.97 4.21 -33.37
CA TRP A 634 32.66 3.62 -33.19
C TRP A 634 32.82 2.15 -32.78
N GLY A 635 31.80 1.60 -32.07
CA GLY A 635 31.73 0.20 -31.75
C GLY A 635 30.51 -0.44 -32.40
N THR A 636 30.69 -1.54 -33.11
CA THR A 636 29.58 -2.23 -33.80
C THR A 636 28.53 -2.75 -32.79
N LEU A 637 28.94 -3.35 -31.70
CA LEU A 637 28.00 -3.90 -30.70
C LEU A 637 27.21 -2.81 -29.99
N THR A 638 27.83 -1.68 -29.69
CA THR A 638 27.14 -0.53 -29.07
C THR A 638 26.12 0.11 -30.02
N LEU A 639 26.46 0.18 -31.34
CA LEU A 639 25.51 0.62 -32.37
C LEU A 639 24.33 -0.34 -32.54
N ILE A 640 24.55 -1.64 -32.49
CA ILE A 640 23.48 -2.66 -32.53
C ILE A 640 22.57 -2.51 -31.32
N GLY A 641 23.11 -2.35 -30.11
CA GLY A 641 22.35 -2.10 -28.90
C GLY A 641 21.48 -0.84 -28.98
N ALA A 642 22.06 0.27 -29.45
CA ALA A 642 21.35 1.52 -29.66
C ALA A 642 20.25 1.43 -30.73
N ALA A 643 20.49 0.72 -31.82
CA ALA A 643 19.48 0.45 -32.84
C ALA A 643 18.31 -0.38 -32.31
N ALA A 644 18.58 -1.44 -31.52
CA ALA A 644 17.56 -2.23 -30.84
C ALA A 644 16.71 -1.36 -29.91
N MET A 645 17.35 -0.49 -29.11
CA MET A 645 16.67 0.43 -28.21
C MET A 645 15.78 1.43 -28.98
N LEU A 646 16.28 2.03 -30.05
CA LEU A 646 15.50 2.95 -30.88
C LEU A 646 14.24 2.27 -31.46
N VAL A 647 14.34 1.03 -31.90
CA VAL A 647 13.18 0.28 -32.43
C VAL A 647 12.21 -0.10 -31.32
N GLN A 648 12.65 -0.24 -30.08
CA GLN A 648 11.85 -0.64 -28.92
C GLN A 648 10.97 0.50 -28.36
N ILE A 649 11.46 1.75 -28.37
CA ILE A 649 10.76 2.92 -27.81
C ILE A 649 9.28 2.99 -28.25
N PRO A 650 8.91 2.93 -29.56
CA PRO A 650 7.53 3.10 -29.98
C PRO A 650 6.56 2.05 -29.38
N TYR A 651 7.02 0.84 -29.11
CA TYR A 651 6.18 -0.22 -28.54
C TYR A 651 5.84 -0.02 -27.07
N ALA A 652 6.67 0.74 -26.32
CA ALA A 652 6.46 0.99 -24.90
C ALA A 652 5.48 2.14 -24.63
N ILE A 653 5.30 3.05 -25.58
CA ILE A 653 4.56 4.31 -25.40
C ILE A 653 3.05 4.06 -25.19
N ASP A 654 2.46 3.19 -25.96
CA ASP A 654 1.01 3.02 -25.98
C ASP A 654 0.49 2.48 -24.62
N GLU A 655 1.17 1.51 -24.05
CA GLU A 655 0.79 0.96 -22.73
C GLU A 655 0.95 2.01 -21.62
N LEU A 656 2.00 2.81 -21.68
CA LEU A 656 2.23 3.91 -20.74
C LEU A 656 1.08 4.94 -20.81
N ILE A 657 0.69 5.36 -22.02
CA ILE A 657 -0.41 6.32 -22.24
C ILE A 657 -1.72 5.74 -21.70
N ALA A 658 -2.00 4.46 -21.94
CA ALA A 658 -3.20 3.80 -21.44
C ALA A 658 -3.27 3.79 -19.91
N SER A 659 -2.15 3.47 -19.24
CA SER A 659 -2.04 3.49 -17.78
C SER A 659 -2.20 4.90 -17.21
N LEU A 660 -1.61 5.93 -17.83
CA LEU A 660 -1.77 7.32 -17.40
C LEU A 660 -3.20 7.83 -17.59
N GLN A 661 -3.87 7.46 -18.68
CA GLN A 661 -5.29 7.77 -18.88
C GLN A 661 -6.16 7.10 -17.82
N PHE A 662 -5.88 5.85 -17.52
CA PHE A 662 -6.58 5.10 -16.45
C PHE A 662 -6.44 5.79 -15.10
N LEU A 663 -5.22 6.09 -14.66
CA LEU A 663 -4.96 6.79 -13.40
C LEU A 663 -5.69 8.14 -13.33
N LYS A 664 -5.68 8.90 -14.46
CA LYS A 664 -6.40 10.18 -14.53
C LYS A 664 -7.90 9.99 -14.37
N ARG A 665 -8.51 9.00 -15.05
CA ARG A 665 -9.97 8.71 -14.93
C ARG A 665 -10.34 8.33 -13.50
N ARG A 666 -9.54 7.44 -12.86
CA ARG A 666 -9.81 7.02 -11.48
C ARG A 666 -9.65 8.18 -10.48
N ALA A 667 -8.66 9.06 -10.67
CA ALA A 667 -8.52 10.26 -9.88
C ALA A 667 -9.71 11.23 -10.05
N GLN A 668 -10.21 11.39 -11.29
CA GLN A 668 -11.40 12.19 -11.57
C GLN A 668 -12.69 11.59 -11.00
N ALA A 669 -12.75 10.26 -10.84
CA ALA A 669 -13.83 9.55 -10.17
C ALA A 669 -13.71 9.58 -8.62
N GLY A 670 -12.77 10.36 -8.06
CA GLY A 670 -12.59 10.51 -6.63
C GLY A 670 -11.80 9.37 -5.94
N GLN A 671 -11.23 8.44 -6.72
CA GLN A 671 -10.39 7.38 -6.17
C GLN A 671 -9.00 7.90 -5.84
N ASN A 672 -8.40 7.38 -4.76
CA ASN A 672 -7.02 7.69 -4.43
C ASN A 672 -6.07 7.17 -5.51
N TRP A 673 -5.46 8.08 -6.28
CA TRP A 673 -4.64 7.73 -7.44
C TRP A 673 -3.38 6.94 -7.06
N LEU A 674 -2.79 7.17 -5.86
CA LEU A 674 -1.62 6.40 -5.40
C LEU A 674 -2.00 4.96 -5.04
N ARG A 675 -3.13 4.75 -4.39
CA ARG A 675 -3.64 3.40 -4.15
C ARG A 675 -3.90 2.68 -5.48
N VAL A 676 -4.58 3.35 -6.41
CA VAL A 676 -4.84 2.79 -7.76
C VAL A 676 -3.53 2.52 -8.49
N PHE A 677 -2.53 3.38 -8.33
CA PHE A 677 -1.21 3.19 -8.93
C PHE A 677 -0.55 1.89 -8.46
N PHE A 678 -0.51 1.60 -7.17
CA PHE A 678 0.16 0.40 -6.64
C PHE A 678 -0.67 -0.87 -6.66
N ALA A 679 -1.98 -0.78 -6.40
CA ALA A 679 -2.85 -1.95 -6.25
C ALA A 679 -3.74 -2.23 -7.48
N GLY A 680 -3.78 -1.32 -8.43
CA GLY A 680 -4.72 -1.38 -9.55
C GLY A 680 -6.16 -1.16 -9.12
N ASP A 681 -7.04 -1.10 -10.11
CA ASP A 681 -8.47 -0.95 -9.91
C ASP A 681 -9.24 -1.46 -11.14
N THR A 682 -10.55 -1.48 -11.07
CA THR A 682 -11.42 -1.66 -12.25
C THR A 682 -11.52 -0.36 -13.05
N ASP A 683 -12.01 -0.43 -14.28
CA ASP A 683 -12.29 0.73 -15.12
C ASP A 683 -13.66 0.56 -15.79
N GLU A 684 -14.19 1.66 -16.33
CA GLU A 684 -15.48 1.65 -16.99
C GLU A 684 -15.48 0.79 -18.26
N ARG A 685 -16.60 0.11 -18.52
CA ARG A 685 -16.83 -0.58 -19.78
C ARG A 685 -17.18 0.49 -20.83
N GLY A 686 -16.29 0.72 -21.77
CA GLY A 686 -16.51 1.69 -22.84
C GLY A 686 -15.90 1.27 -24.17
N THR A 687 -15.57 0.00 -24.29
CA THR A 687 -14.86 -0.57 -25.44
C THR A 687 -15.84 -1.11 -26.48
N GLU A 688 -15.47 -1.08 -27.76
CA GLU A 688 -16.21 -1.76 -28.79
C GLU A 688 -16.27 -3.27 -28.51
N PRO A 689 -17.44 -3.92 -28.57
CA PRO A 689 -17.58 -5.35 -28.25
C PRO A 689 -16.63 -6.25 -29.05
N LYS A 690 -16.31 -5.85 -30.29
CA LYS A 690 -15.38 -6.58 -31.18
C LYS A 690 -13.95 -6.56 -30.63
N ALA A 691 -13.46 -5.39 -30.19
CA ALA A 691 -12.12 -5.25 -29.64
C ALA A 691 -11.97 -6.05 -28.33
N GLU A 692 -12.98 -6.05 -27.49
CA GLU A 692 -13.00 -6.83 -26.26
C GLU A 692 -13.01 -8.35 -26.52
N ALA A 693 -13.81 -8.80 -27.49
CA ALA A 693 -13.84 -10.21 -27.89
C ALA A 693 -12.49 -10.67 -28.47
N GLU A 694 -11.85 -9.85 -29.30
CA GLU A 694 -10.51 -10.12 -29.83
C GLU A 694 -9.45 -10.16 -28.75
N ALA A 695 -9.54 -9.25 -27.76
CA ALA A 695 -8.64 -9.23 -26.63
C ALA A 695 -8.84 -10.42 -25.66
N ALA A 696 -10.05 -10.94 -25.55
CA ALA A 696 -10.34 -12.13 -24.73
C ALA A 696 -9.84 -13.44 -25.37
N ALA A 697 -9.70 -13.48 -26.72
CA ALA A 697 -9.22 -14.66 -27.43
C ALA A 697 -7.72 -14.91 -27.14
N ASP A 698 -7.31 -16.19 -27.20
CA ASP A 698 -5.90 -16.53 -27.09
C ASP A 698 -5.16 -16.06 -28.36
N GLU A 699 -4.21 -15.15 -28.20
CA GLU A 699 -3.45 -14.51 -29.27
C GLU A 699 -2.66 -15.55 -30.10
N PHE A 700 -2.14 -16.58 -29.44
CA PHE A 700 -1.32 -17.61 -30.05
C PHE A 700 -2.12 -18.73 -30.71
N SER A 701 -3.44 -18.78 -30.53
CA SER A 701 -4.31 -19.69 -31.28
C SER A 701 -4.51 -19.27 -32.74
N ARG A 702 -4.12 -18.02 -33.07
CA ARG A 702 -4.19 -17.48 -34.45
C ARG A 702 -3.02 -17.96 -35.32
N SER A 703 -3.10 -17.77 -36.65
CA SER A 703 -2.00 -18.12 -37.54
C SER A 703 -0.72 -17.35 -37.20
N PRO A 704 0.47 -17.97 -37.28
CA PRO A 704 1.75 -17.27 -36.97
C PRO A 704 1.94 -15.98 -37.79
N ALA A 705 1.50 -15.99 -39.04
CA ALA A 705 1.60 -14.81 -39.92
C ALA A 705 0.74 -13.64 -39.39
N THR A 706 -0.43 -13.93 -38.86
CA THR A 706 -1.30 -12.90 -38.23
C THR A 706 -0.67 -12.37 -36.95
N VAL A 707 -0.11 -13.24 -36.11
CA VAL A 707 0.57 -12.84 -34.88
C VAL A 707 1.77 -11.92 -35.18
N VAL A 708 2.62 -12.28 -36.13
CA VAL A 708 3.77 -11.49 -36.58
C VAL A 708 3.30 -10.13 -37.17
N LYS A 709 2.23 -10.13 -37.96
CA LYS A 709 1.67 -8.89 -38.49
C LYS A 709 1.18 -7.95 -37.39
N ASP A 710 0.54 -8.48 -36.33
CA ASP A 710 0.08 -7.70 -35.20
C ASP A 710 1.26 -7.20 -34.31
N MET A 711 2.30 -8.03 -34.16
CA MET A 711 3.55 -7.62 -33.50
C MET A 711 4.24 -6.46 -34.21
N LEU A 712 4.25 -6.43 -35.53
CA LEU A 712 4.88 -5.38 -36.32
C LEU A 712 4.02 -4.14 -36.53
N GLY A 713 2.70 -4.26 -36.33
CA GLY A 713 1.74 -3.22 -36.70
C GLY A 713 0.87 -2.65 -35.56
N GLY A 714 0.97 -3.13 -34.35
CA GLY A 714 0.08 -2.79 -33.23
C GLY A 714 0.36 -1.41 -32.64
N GLY A 715 -0.15 -0.32 -33.23
CA GLY A 715 0.11 1.04 -32.76
C GLY A 715 1.40 1.65 -33.29
N VAL A 716 2.23 0.88 -33.98
CA VAL A 716 3.48 1.33 -34.59
C VAL A 716 3.33 1.34 -36.13
N SER A 717 3.67 2.44 -36.74
CA SER A 717 3.66 2.54 -38.21
C SER A 717 4.76 3.50 -38.70
N LEU A 718 5.40 3.13 -39.80
CA LEU A 718 6.46 3.89 -40.42
C LEU A 718 6.03 4.32 -41.84
N PRO A 719 5.35 5.46 -42.02
CA PRO A 719 5.01 5.99 -43.33
C PRO A 719 6.27 6.29 -44.17
N TRP A 720 6.13 6.30 -45.51
CA TRP A 720 7.26 6.49 -46.43
C TRP A 720 8.08 7.76 -46.19
N ASN A 721 7.40 8.85 -45.83
CA ASN A 721 8.08 10.14 -45.49
C ASN A 721 8.96 10.01 -44.24
N MET A 722 8.49 9.29 -43.20
CA MET A 722 9.27 9.03 -42.03
C MET A 722 10.41 8.05 -42.30
N ALA A 723 10.19 7.02 -43.13
CA ALA A 723 11.27 6.14 -43.59
C ALA A 723 12.39 6.88 -44.28
N LEU A 724 12.05 7.82 -45.19
CA LEU A 724 13.05 8.69 -45.85
C LEU A 724 13.76 9.62 -44.86
N SER A 725 13.05 10.16 -43.86
CA SER A 725 13.69 10.93 -42.80
C SER A 725 14.70 10.09 -42.03
N GLY A 726 14.37 8.79 -41.78
CA GLY A 726 15.28 7.85 -41.15
C GLY A 726 16.56 7.59 -41.98
N LEU A 727 16.42 7.46 -43.28
CA LEU A 727 17.57 7.33 -44.17
C LEU A 727 18.44 8.58 -44.16
N ILE A 728 17.85 9.77 -44.10
CA ILE A 728 18.60 11.05 -43.94
C ILE A 728 19.33 11.06 -42.60
N GLY A 729 18.66 10.68 -41.48
CA GLY A 729 19.29 10.58 -40.17
C GLY A 729 20.48 9.63 -40.16
N ALA A 730 20.29 8.42 -40.70
CA ALA A 730 21.37 7.44 -40.85
C ALA A 730 22.52 7.94 -41.74
N TRP A 731 22.20 8.61 -42.82
CA TRP A 731 23.22 9.24 -43.70
C TRP A 731 24.05 10.28 -42.91
N LEU A 732 23.41 11.14 -42.17
CA LEU A 732 24.07 12.18 -41.39
C LEU A 732 24.98 11.64 -40.29
N LEU A 733 24.64 10.48 -39.70
CA LEU A 733 25.49 9.79 -38.72
C LEU A 733 26.87 9.45 -39.25
N PHE A 734 26.95 9.07 -40.54
CA PHE A 734 28.16 8.53 -41.14
C PHE A 734 28.80 9.47 -42.21
N THR A 735 28.44 10.78 -42.23
CA THR A 735 29.08 11.76 -43.15
C THR A 735 30.59 11.84 -42.99
N ARG A 736 31.10 11.58 -41.77
CA ARG A 736 32.53 11.48 -41.47
C ARG A 736 33.22 10.37 -42.25
N LEU A 737 32.59 9.23 -42.42
CA LEU A 737 33.09 8.07 -43.15
C LEU A 737 32.83 8.13 -44.66
N THR A 738 31.69 8.64 -45.06
CA THR A 738 31.21 8.61 -46.44
C THR A 738 31.57 9.85 -47.23
N PHE A 739 31.61 11.00 -46.56
CA PHE A 739 31.85 12.31 -47.18
C PHE A 739 33.21 12.93 -46.80
N GLY A 740 33.91 12.29 -45.84
CA GLY A 740 35.18 12.86 -45.32
C GLY A 740 34.97 14.16 -44.55
N SER A 741 33.79 14.41 -44.00
CA SER A 741 33.54 15.59 -43.16
C SER A 741 34.38 15.53 -41.89
N THR A 742 34.98 16.66 -41.51
CA THR A 742 35.86 16.73 -40.34
C THR A 742 35.44 17.84 -39.35
N GLY A 743 35.99 17.81 -38.17
CA GLY A 743 35.83 18.87 -37.16
C GLY A 743 34.39 19.06 -36.69
N THR A 744 34.06 20.30 -36.29
CA THR A 744 32.76 20.68 -35.71
C THR A 744 31.57 20.42 -36.61
N MET A 745 31.78 20.51 -37.95
CA MET A 745 30.68 20.23 -38.88
C MET A 745 30.28 18.74 -38.88
N ALA A 746 31.27 17.83 -38.88
CA ALA A 746 31.00 16.40 -38.78
C ALA A 746 30.32 16.02 -37.44
N ASN A 747 30.71 16.69 -36.37
CA ASN A 747 30.07 16.51 -35.05
C ASN A 747 28.61 17.00 -35.09
N ALA A 748 28.31 18.14 -35.74
CA ALA A 748 26.95 18.63 -35.86
C ALA A 748 26.07 17.69 -36.71
N ASP A 749 26.57 17.19 -37.84
CA ASP A 749 25.84 16.20 -38.65
C ASP A 749 25.54 14.93 -37.87
N HIS A 750 26.51 14.42 -37.12
CA HIS A 750 26.36 13.23 -36.29
C HIS A 750 25.27 13.40 -35.20
N VAL A 751 25.33 14.50 -34.43
CA VAL A 751 24.35 14.83 -33.38
C VAL A 751 22.95 14.97 -33.98
N ILE A 752 22.81 15.76 -35.06
CA ILE A 752 21.51 15.97 -35.69
C ILE A 752 20.99 14.69 -36.31
N GLY A 753 21.82 13.90 -36.96
CA GLY A 753 21.44 12.60 -37.52
C GLY A 753 20.85 11.65 -36.49
N PHE A 754 21.51 11.55 -35.33
CA PHE A 754 21.00 10.71 -34.23
C PHE A 754 19.71 11.26 -33.63
N LEU A 755 19.57 12.56 -33.43
CA LEU A 755 18.34 13.19 -32.95
C LEU A 755 17.18 13.03 -33.95
N VAL A 756 17.43 13.00 -35.25
CA VAL A 756 16.43 12.68 -36.29
C VAL A 756 15.96 11.23 -36.10
N LEU A 757 16.85 10.27 -35.90
CA LEU A 757 16.48 8.86 -35.67
C LEU A 757 15.70 8.69 -34.39
N THR A 758 16.07 9.38 -33.31
CA THR A 758 15.36 9.38 -32.04
C THR A 758 13.94 9.96 -32.19
N THR A 759 13.82 11.12 -32.83
CA THR A 759 12.54 11.77 -33.13
C THR A 759 11.64 10.84 -33.95
N LEU A 760 12.21 10.18 -34.94
CA LEU A 760 11.54 9.24 -35.81
C LEU A 760 11.06 8.01 -35.02
N SER A 761 11.90 7.46 -34.16
CA SER A 761 11.53 6.33 -33.28
C SER A 761 10.30 6.68 -32.45
N ILE A 762 10.30 7.79 -31.72
CA ILE A 762 9.17 8.23 -30.91
C ILE A 762 7.93 8.48 -31.78
N ALA A 763 8.09 9.10 -32.95
CA ALA A 763 7.00 9.39 -33.87
C ALA A 763 6.47 8.15 -34.60
N ALA A 764 7.21 7.02 -34.63
CA ALA A 764 6.75 5.76 -35.18
C ALA A 764 5.56 5.19 -34.40
N ALA A 765 5.46 5.43 -33.08
CA ALA A 765 4.23 5.21 -32.34
C ALA A 765 3.15 6.19 -32.84
N GLU A 766 2.00 5.66 -33.24
CA GLU A 766 0.90 6.49 -33.76
C GLU A 766 0.42 7.49 -32.70
N ALA A 767 0.43 7.11 -31.42
CA ALA A 767 0.02 7.98 -30.31
C ALA A 767 0.89 9.24 -30.15
N THR A 768 2.16 9.19 -30.52
CA THR A 768 3.12 10.29 -30.44
C THR A 768 3.54 10.83 -31.82
N ARG A 769 2.71 10.63 -32.83
CA ARG A 769 2.97 11.05 -34.22
C ARG A 769 3.34 12.52 -34.37
N ALA A 770 2.83 13.39 -33.52
CA ALA A 770 3.12 14.82 -33.52
C ALA A 770 4.60 15.14 -33.28
N VAL A 771 5.35 14.26 -32.61
CA VAL A 771 6.79 14.45 -32.31
C VAL A 771 7.61 14.60 -33.60
N ARG A 772 7.15 14.11 -34.76
CA ARG A 772 7.79 14.29 -36.05
C ARG A 772 8.09 15.76 -36.40
N TYR A 773 7.33 16.70 -35.85
CA TYR A 773 7.56 18.14 -36.08
C TYR A 773 8.84 18.65 -35.44
N LEU A 774 9.48 17.93 -34.52
CA LEU A 774 10.83 18.26 -34.04
C LEU A 774 11.86 18.20 -35.16
N ASN A 775 11.63 17.35 -36.19
CA ASN A 775 12.49 17.28 -37.36
C ASN A 775 12.47 18.59 -38.17
N VAL A 776 11.45 19.44 -38.05
CA VAL A 776 11.48 20.79 -38.63
C VAL A 776 12.57 21.62 -37.97
N ALA A 777 12.67 21.61 -36.65
CA ALA A 777 13.73 22.34 -35.93
C ALA A 777 15.13 21.78 -36.26
N LEU A 778 15.27 20.45 -36.34
CA LEU A 778 16.51 19.78 -36.73
C LEU A 778 16.89 20.10 -38.18
N GLY A 779 15.91 20.16 -39.09
CA GLY A 779 16.11 20.60 -40.47
C GLY A 779 16.55 22.05 -40.55
N VAL A 780 15.97 22.95 -39.77
CA VAL A 780 16.42 24.35 -39.68
C VAL A 780 17.85 24.41 -39.12
N ALA A 781 18.19 23.60 -38.11
CA ALA A 781 19.58 23.55 -37.62
C ALA A 781 20.57 23.17 -38.72
N LEU A 782 20.24 22.17 -39.58
CA LEU A 782 21.07 21.79 -40.74
C LEU A 782 21.23 22.91 -41.76
N LEU A 783 20.26 23.82 -41.90
CA LEU A 783 20.40 24.98 -42.78
C LEU A 783 21.37 26.04 -42.21
N VAL A 784 21.58 26.06 -40.91
CA VAL A 784 22.36 27.08 -40.20
C VAL A 784 23.79 26.59 -39.91
N THR A 785 23.97 25.33 -39.54
CA THR A 785 25.25 24.74 -39.09
C THR A 785 26.41 24.94 -40.11
N PRO A 786 26.25 24.79 -41.45
CA PRO A 786 27.36 25.02 -42.41
C PRO A 786 27.96 26.43 -42.34
N PHE A 787 27.12 27.41 -42.10
CA PHE A 787 27.55 28.81 -42.03
C PHE A 787 28.17 29.14 -40.66
N LEU A 788 27.69 28.51 -39.59
CA LEU A 788 28.28 28.70 -38.27
C LEU A 788 29.67 28.03 -38.13
N PHE A 789 29.88 26.91 -38.77
CA PHE A 789 31.12 26.14 -38.65
C PHE A 789 32.03 26.23 -39.85
N GLY A 790 31.72 27.08 -40.83
CA GLY A 790 32.56 27.34 -41.97
C GLY A 790 32.80 26.14 -42.86
N ALA A 791 31.72 25.36 -43.15
CA ALA A 791 31.81 24.15 -43.94
C ALA A 791 32.22 24.39 -45.40
N GLY A 792 32.92 23.41 -46.00
CA GLY A 792 33.22 23.43 -47.43
C GLY A 792 31.97 23.30 -48.31
N ALA A 793 32.04 23.68 -49.59
CA ALA A 793 30.89 23.75 -50.47
C ALA A 793 30.07 22.41 -50.53
N ALA A 794 30.75 21.29 -50.61
CA ALA A 794 30.07 19.97 -50.66
C ALA A 794 29.28 19.67 -49.39
N ALA A 795 29.87 19.89 -48.20
CA ALA A 795 29.20 19.72 -46.91
C ALA A 795 28.03 20.70 -46.76
N THR A 796 28.18 21.92 -47.20
CA THR A 796 27.11 22.93 -47.19
C THR A 796 25.91 22.50 -48.04
N ILE A 797 26.17 22.05 -49.30
CA ILE A 797 25.11 21.55 -50.17
C ILE A 797 24.40 20.34 -49.55
N ASN A 798 25.17 19.39 -49.01
CA ASN A 798 24.60 18.20 -48.34
C ASN A 798 23.66 18.58 -47.19
N SER A 799 24.10 19.44 -46.29
CA SER A 799 23.35 19.85 -45.11
C SER A 799 22.09 20.64 -45.48
N ILE A 800 22.22 21.56 -46.46
CA ILE A 800 21.05 22.30 -46.96
C ILE A 800 20.03 21.36 -47.60
N ALA A 801 20.48 20.42 -48.46
CA ALA A 801 19.61 19.46 -49.11
C ALA A 801 18.88 18.57 -48.08
N CYS A 802 19.63 17.99 -47.12
CA CYS A 802 19.08 17.19 -46.03
C CYS A 802 18.12 18.00 -45.15
N GLY A 803 18.47 19.25 -44.79
CA GLY A 803 17.63 20.13 -43.96
C GLY A 803 16.29 20.46 -44.63
N LEU A 804 16.30 20.87 -45.89
CA LEU A 804 15.07 21.11 -46.66
C LEU A 804 14.20 19.86 -46.78
N ALA A 805 14.84 18.72 -47.08
CA ALA A 805 14.15 17.45 -47.20
C ALA A 805 13.49 17.06 -45.86
N LEU A 806 14.18 17.14 -44.71
CA LEU A 806 13.63 16.85 -43.40
C LEU A 806 12.44 17.75 -43.05
N ILE A 807 12.54 19.06 -43.35
CA ILE A 807 11.42 19.98 -43.14
C ILE A 807 10.19 19.51 -43.96
N ALA A 808 10.37 19.29 -45.25
CA ALA A 808 9.31 18.89 -46.15
C ALA A 808 8.67 17.53 -45.73
N LEU A 809 9.50 16.54 -45.36
CA LEU A 809 9.06 15.20 -44.93
C LEU A 809 8.36 15.18 -43.56
N SER A 810 8.49 16.25 -42.78
CA SER A 810 7.86 16.34 -41.46
C SER A 810 6.36 16.70 -41.52
N PHE A 811 5.85 17.29 -42.58
CA PHE A 811 4.47 17.72 -42.69
C PHE A 811 3.48 16.55 -42.91
N PRO A 812 3.74 15.57 -43.82
CA PRO A 812 2.78 14.46 -43.99
C PRO A 812 2.65 13.61 -42.71
N ARG A 813 1.41 13.46 -42.23
CA ARG A 813 1.15 12.69 -41.00
C ARG A 813 1.29 11.16 -41.21
N GLY A 814 0.95 10.67 -42.38
CA GLY A 814 0.77 9.25 -42.61
C GLY A 814 -0.54 8.71 -42.03
N PRO A 815 -0.86 7.44 -42.30
CA PRO A 815 -2.08 6.81 -41.77
C PRO A 815 -1.98 6.56 -40.28
N ILE A 816 -3.07 6.82 -39.55
CA ILE A 816 -3.32 6.41 -38.16
C ILE A 816 -4.36 5.31 -38.21
N ARG A 817 -4.02 4.12 -37.73
CA ARG A 817 -4.85 2.91 -37.82
C ARG A 817 -5.65 2.65 -36.58
N GLN A 818 -5.12 3.09 -35.42
CA GLN A 818 -5.68 2.77 -34.11
C GLN A 818 -6.37 3.98 -33.46
N ARG A 819 -7.21 3.72 -32.46
CA ARG A 819 -7.82 4.73 -31.59
C ARG A 819 -7.20 4.67 -30.20
N TYR A 820 -7.08 5.83 -29.55
CA TYR A 820 -6.34 6.01 -28.32
C TYR A 820 -7.15 6.72 -27.23
N GLY A 821 -8.47 6.50 -27.20
CA GLY A 821 -9.36 7.07 -26.21
C GLY A 821 -9.27 8.60 -26.13
N THR A 822 -9.12 9.14 -24.94
CA THR A 822 -9.02 10.59 -24.70
C THR A 822 -7.72 11.23 -25.24
N TRP A 823 -6.75 10.43 -25.71
CA TRP A 823 -5.52 10.91 -26.31
C TRP A 823 -5.67 11.28 -27.79
N GLN A 824 -6.73 10.81 -28.44
CA GLN A 824 -6.98 11.01 -29.88
C GLN A 824 -6.80 12.45 -30.38
N PRO A 825 -7.22 13.52 -29.66
CA PRO A 825 -7.04 14.91 -30.11
C PRO A 825 -5.58 15.35 -30.22
N TRP A 826 -4.66 14.66 -29.52
CA TRP A 826 -3.24 15.01 -29.50
C TRP A 826 -2.45 14.33 -30.65
N ILE A 827 -3.08 13.45 -31.41
CA ILE A 827 -2.50 12.78 -32.58
C ILE A 827 -2.72 13.67 -33.81
N VAL A 828 -1.80 14.57 -34.06
CA VAL A 828 -1.91 15.63 -35.12
C VAL A 828 -1.26 15.19 -36.44
#